data_1a9f96e99420bad8bdfdc0d201bb0afa
#
_entry.id   1a9f96e99420bad8bdfdc0d201bb0afa
#
_cell.length_a   1.000
_cell.length_b   1.000
_cell.length_c   1.000
_cell.angle_alpha   90.00
_cell.angle_beta   90.00
_cell.angle_gamma   90.00
#
_symmetry.space_group_name_H-M   'P 1'
#
loop_
_entity.id
_entity.type
_entity.pdbx_description
1 polymer ?
#
loop_
_entity_poly.entity_id
_entity_poly.type
_entity_poly.pdbx_seq_one_letter_code
_entity_poly.pdbx_strand_id
1 'polypeptide(L)'
;MALIPFFSTQRTPSKLAIAVHLLLCGAPLFVHSTATAAETAAVAATKTYSISAGPLNQQLNQFAAQSGVYLVGDAQLATGKTGPSLQGNYSVDGGFSALLAGSGLQVIPQPNGVWRLQRIPQGDEMLVVAGVNRHGVTEGTQSYTTRSMNTATQLNLSPRETPQSVSVVTRQRMDDQNMTSLDEAMKQTTGINVVNQNSYQVKYESRAFVMDNIKEDGVNFSSQNSVSNMGAVQTSSESPDLAIYDRVEILRGASGLSQGNGEPGGTVNLVRKQPTHNFQASGSVGAGSWDNYRSELDVSGPLNDDASLRGRLVGVYQDRQSFKDYEHSERKVLFGTLAYDLTPSTTVTGGINWQKTRGVPDVYGIPFATNKSSLNLPRSTYLGASWNRIEFEKINPFVELEHHFDNDWTLKTALNYIHSRADSSYIGIMNGTSGVNPATGNSSLNNNLRYDNKAEQWGYNLSLNGPFELLGRNHELVVGGDYQKENFDNNHIRINNTSTVNIFNWQPNSLAEPDWSNTSLYSNHYNDRFNLYQRGAFATARFELADDWKLILGGRYSAYSYDEYFTNHFRNTSSLSSLHASNEFVPYGGLLWDFADNYTWYLSYAEIYKPQSEKDRNGKLLPAITGTNYETGVKGEFFDGDLNTSLALFRIIQANRAMAVADSSVCLIGTSCSQAQGEIRSQGVEFDITGKLAEGWQIQAGYTLTNSKYLEGSASERAAQFSPRTPKHMFKLYTSYNLPGELNQWTVGAGMTAQTETQTYPNRAYGLHQGGYTLFNANIRYQHSKNLSFNLVGNNLTDKTYFLNLNNRHLSGNNYYGDPRNFMLTAKWNF
;
A
#
# COMPACT_ATOMS: atom_id res chain seq x y z
N MET A 1 37.42 27.51 -44.72
CA MET A 1 38.33 27.63 -43.59
C MET A 1 37.75 28.66 -42.65
N ALA A 2 36.94 28.21 -41.67
CA ALA A 2 36.43 29.06 -40.60
C ALA A 2 36.29 28.17 -39.38
N LEU A 3 37.06 28.53 -38.35
CA LEU A 3 37.15 27.83 -37.07
C LEU A 3 35.91 28.08 -36.22
N ILE A 4 35.37 27.03 -35.69
CA ILE A 4 34.30 27.03 -34.68
C ILE A 4 34.94 27.05 -33.29
N PRO A 5 34.55 27.94 -32.36
CA PRO A 5 35.12 27.93 -31.01
C PRO A 5 34.38 26.89 -30.15
N PHE A 6 35.10 25.98 -29.51
CA PHE A 6 34.67 25.11 -28.46
C PHE A 6 34.40 25.93 -27.21
N PHE A 7 33.15 25.96 -26.76
CA PHE A 7 32.78 26.32 -25.39
C PHE A 7 33.00 25.15 -24.46
N SER A 8 33.98 25.25 -23.57
CA SER A 8 34.16 24.32 -22.45
C SER A 8 33.17 24.66 -21.35
N THR A 9 32.08 23.89 -21.22
CA THR A 9 31.30 23.90 -20.01
C THR A 9 32.01 23.03 -18.97
N GLN A 10 32.52 23.62 -17.92
CA GLN A 10 32.95 22.91 -16.71
C GLN A 10 31.71 22.29 -16.08
N ARG A 11 31.55 20.98 -16.24
CA ARG A 11 30.57 20.20 -15.46
C ARG A 11 31.13 20.00 -14.05
N THR A 12 30.43 20.51 -13.06
CA THR A 12 30.63 20.14 -11.66
C THR A 12 30.47 18.62 -11.52
N PRO A 13 31.31 17.95 -10.71
CA PRO A 13 31.19 16.51 -10.52
C PRO A 13 29.79 16.17 -9.99
N SER A 14 29.17 15.12 -10.56
CA SER A 14 27.85 14.67 -10.19
C SER A 14 27.79 14.33 -8.70
N LYS A 15 26.67 14.64 -8.05
CA LYS A 15 26.41 14.31 -6.63
C LYS A 15 26.63 12.83 -6.31
N LEU A 16 26.54 11.95 -7.32
CA LEU A 16 26.83 10.53 -7.22
C LEU A 16 28.30 10.24 -6.85
N ALA A 17 29.26 11.00 -7.42
CA ALA A 17 30.67 10.80 -7.10
C ALA A 17 30.96 11.13 -5.63
N ILE A 18 30.24 12.09 -5.05
CA ILE A 18 30.35 12.46 -3.64
C ILE A 18 29.70 11.41 -2.74
N ALA A 19 28.52 10.87 -3.11
CA ALA A 19 27.85 9.82 -2.35
C ALA A 19 28.63 8.50 -2.36
N VAL A 20 29.22 8.11 -3.49
CA VAL A 20 30.06 6.91 -3.59
C VAL A 20 31.38 7.09 -2.83
N HIS A 21 31.97 8.28 -2.85
CA HIS A 21 33.18 8.56 -2.05
C HIS A 21 32.90 8.57 -0.54
N LEU A 22 31.77 9.07 -0.09
CA LEU A 22 31.38 9.03 1.32
C LEU A 22 31.07 7.59 1.79
N LEU A 23 30.50 6.73 0.93
CA LEU A 23 30.25 5.32 1.25
C LEU A 23 31.54 4.48 1.24
N LEU A 24 32.53 4.80 0.42
CA LEU A 24 33.80 4.09 0.34
C LEU A 24 34.83 4.58 1.36
N CYS A 25 34.75 5.85 1.80
CA CYS A 25 35.66 6.42 2.80
C CYS A 25 35.11 6.41 4.23
N GLY A 26 33.86 6.00 4.44
CA GLY A 26 33.18 5.95 5.75
C GLY A 26 33.22 4.60 6.45
N ALA A 27 34.16 3.70 6.13
CA ALA A 27 34.40 2.51 6.95
C ALA A 27 35.03 2.95 8.28
N PRO A 28 34.36 2.75 9.42
CA PRO A 28 35.00 2.99 10.70
C PRO A 28 36.12 1.99 10.86
N LEU A 29 37.31 2.48 11.10
CA LEU A 29 38.41 1.71 11.67
C LEU A 29 37.95 1.24 13.08
N PHE A 30 37.30 0.07 13.15
CA PHE A 30 37.21 -0.66 14.38
C PHE A 30 38.62 -1.14 14.74
N VAL A 31 39.25 -0.45 15.67
CA VAL A 31 40.42 -0.94 16.36
C VAL A 31 39.99 -2.23 17.06
N HIS A 32 40.42 -3.37 16.50
CA HIS A 32 40.31 -4.64 17.19
C HIS A 32 41.20 -4.58 18.42
N SER A 33 40.60 -4.37 19.59
CA SER A 33 41.22 -4.85 20.83
C SER A 33 41.02 -6.35 20.82
N THR A 34 42.09 -7.07 20.49
CA THR A 34 42.19 -8.54 20.68
C THR A 34 42.14 -8.82 22.15
N ALA A 35 40.93 -9.01 22.72
CA ALA A 35 40.76 -9.83 23.89
C ALA A 35 40.76 -11.26 23.38
N THR A 36 41.89 -11.93 23.48
CA THR A 36 41.99 -13.37 23.33
C THR A 36 41.29 -14.03 24.49
N ALA A 37 39.98 -14.23 24.37
CA ALA A 37 39.32 -15.32 25.07
C ALA A 37 39.50 -16.54 24.17
N ALA A 38 40.41 -17.39 24.58
CA ALA A 38 40.52 -18.71 24.02
C ALA A 38 39.26 -19.49 24.41
N GLU A 39 38.26 -19.42 23.55
CA GLU A 39 37.16 -20.38 23.56
C GLU A 39 37.75 -21.66 23.01
N THR A 40 38.14 -22.58 23.91
CA THR A 40 38.40 -23.97 23.59
C THR A 40 37.10 -24.49 22.99
N ALA A 41 37.05 -24.56 21.65
CA ALA A 41 36.06 -25.36 20.96
C ALA A 41 36.25 -26.80 21.54
N ALA A 42 35.32 -27.20 22.40
CA ALA A 42 35.20 -28.58 22.82
C ALA A 42 34.94 -29.37 21.55
N VAL A 43 35.95 -30.10 21.08
CA VAL A 43 35.81 -31.06 20.00
C VAL A 43 34.67 -31.98 20.43
N ALA A 44 33.53 -31.86 19.77
CA ALA A 44 32.35 -32.66 20.06
C ALA A 44 32.80 -34.15 20.00
N ALA A 45 32.67 -34.84 21.09
CA ALA A 45 33.12 -36.24 21.20
C ALA A 45 32.44 -37.07 20.11
N THR A 46 33.22 -37.59 19.18
CA THR A 46 32.69 -38.44 18.10
C THR A 46 32.75 -39.89 18.53
N LYS A 47 31.76 -40.69 18.15
CA LYS A 47 31.68 -42.13 18.40
C LYS A 47 31.40 -42.84 17.08
N THR A 48 31.90 -44.07 16.95
CA THR A 48 31.66 -44.88 15.75
C THR A 48 30.29 -45.54 15.84
N TYR A 49 29.48 -45.34 14.79
CA TYR A 49 28.15 -45.91 14.65
C TYR A 49 28.06 -46.79 13.42
N SER A 50 27.22 -47.85 13.51
CA SER A 50 26.87 -48.72 12.40
C SER A 50 25.37 -49.03 12.48
N ILE A 51 24.57 -48.26 11.73
CA ILE A 51 23.11 -48.37 11.66
C ILE A 51 22.74 -48.62 10.21
N SER A 52 22.05 -49.72 9.92
CA SER A 52 21.61 -50.07 8.57
C SER A 52 20.46 -49.17 8.10
N ALA A 53 20.33 -48.96 6.79
CA ALA A 53 19.16 -48.27 6.22
C ALA A 53 17.87 -49.02 6.58
N GLY A 54 16.79 -48.27 6.90
CA GLY A 54 15.53 -48.87 7.35
C GLY A 54 14.49 -47.82 7.80
N PRO A 55 13.46 -48.25 8.53
CA PRO A 55 12.45 -47.34 9.06
C PRO A 55 13.08 -46.29 9.96
N LEU A 56 12.81 -44.99 9.64
CA LEU A 56 13.48 -43.87 10.28
C LEU A 56 13.24 -43.80 11.79
N ASN A 57 12.06 -44.15 12.27
CA ASN A 57 11.74 -44.21 13.71
C ASN A 57 12.60 -45.22 14.46
N GLN A 58 12.92 -46.38 13.86
CA GLN A 58 13.80 -47.38 14.46
C GLN A 58 15.24 -46.92 14.49
N GLN A 59 15.72 -46.32 13.40
CA GLN A 59 17.09 -45.80 13.31
C GLN A 59 17.34 -44.67 14.31
N LEU A 60 16.41 -43.74 14.47
CA LEU A 60 16.51 -42.65 15.42
C LEU A 60 16.57 -43.15 16.87
N ASN A 61 15.75 -44.15 17.23
CA ASN A 61 15.77 -44.76 18.55
C ASN A 61 17.07 -45.53 18.78
N GLN A 62 17.56 -46.25 17.77
CA GLN A 62 18.82 -46.99 17.85
C GLN A 62 20.01 -46.04 18.01
N PHE A 63 20.02 -44.92 17.25
CA PHE A 63 21.07 -43.92 17.35
C PHE A 63 21.06 -43.22 18.71
N ALA A 64 19.88 -42.77 19.19
CA ALA A 64 19.73 -42.16 20.50
C ALA A 64 20.24 -43.10 21.64
N ALA A 65 19.86 -44.38 21.61
CA ALA A 65 20.33 -45.36 22.58
C ALA A 65 21.85 -45.56 22.51
N GLN A 66 22.42 -45.64 21.30
CA GLN A 66 23.87 -45.80 21.14
C GLN A 66 24.64 -44.53 21.53
N SER A 67 24.10 -43.36 21.31
CA SER A 67 24.74 -42.08 21.65
C SER A 67 24.55 -41.68 23.11
N GLY A 68 23.66 -42.36 23.84
CA GLY A 68 23.41 -42.10 25.25
C GLY A 68 22.56 -40.82 25.49
N VAL A 69 21.74 -40.40 24.51
CA VAL A 69 20.88 -39.24 24.62
C VAL A 69 19.41 -39.65 24.66
N TYR A 70 18.56 -38.78 25.22
CA TYR A 70 17.12 -38.98 25.22
C TYR A 70 16.52 -38.28 24.04
N LEU A 71 15.83 -39.01 23.13
CA LEU A 71 15.08 -38.47 22.05
C LEU A 71 13.61 -38.37 22.45
N VAL A 72 13.04 -37.16 22.41
CA VAL A 72 11.63 -36.90 22.69
C VAL A 72 10.96 -36.26 21.43
N GLY A 73 9.65 -36.41 21.31
CA GLY A 73 8.88 -35.85 20.19
C GLY A 73 7.78 -36.79 19.74
N ASP A 74 6.98 -36.35 18.81
CA ASP A 74 5.90 -37.17 18.27
C ASP A 74 6.46 -38.28 17.37
N ALA A 75 6.34 -39.50 17.82
CA ALA A 75 6.79 -40.68 17.09
C ALA A 75 6.12 -40.84 15.71
N GLN A 76 4.94 -40.24 15.52
CA GLN A 76 4.22 -40.28 14.24
C GLN A 76 4.96 -39.49 13.15
N LEU A 77 5.76 -38.49 13.48
CA LEU A 77 6.55 -37.72 12.51
C LEU A 77 7.50 -38.57 11.68
N ALA A 78 8.06 -39.60 12.26
CA ALA A 78 8.99 -40.53 11.60
C ALA A 78 8.32 -41.79 11.03
N THR A 79 7.00 -41.96 11.26
CA THR A 79 6.24 -43.13 10.79
C THR A 79 6.10 -43.11 9.27
N GLY A 80 6.36 -44.24 8.61
CA GLY A 80 6.30 -44.38 7.16
C GLY A 80 7.51 -43.79 6.40
N LYS A 81 8.46 -43.16 7.11
CA LYS A 81 9.69 -42.65 6.51
C LYS A 81 10.83 -43.66 6.63
N THR A 82 11.76 -43.66 5.66
CA THR A 82 12.97 -44.46 5.65
C THR A 82 14.19 -43.55 5.73
N GLY A 83 15.19 -43.93 6.51
CA GLY A 83 16.44 -43.20 6.62
C GLY A 83 17.61 -43.96 5.94
N PRO A 84 18.68 -43.21 5.59
CA PRO A 84 19.89 -43.79 5.01
C PRO A 84 20.68 -44.64 6.05
N SER A 85 21.63 -45.46 5.60
CA SER A 85 22.56 -46.12 6.53
C SER A 85 23.53 -45.11 7.14
N LEU A 86 23.83 -45.26 8.42
CA LEU A 86 24.81 -44.44 9.12
C LEU A 86 26.02 -45.32 9.51
N GLN A 87 27.15 -45.09 8.87
CA GLN A 87 28.40 -45.82 9.17
C GLN A 87 29.56 -44.85 9.29
N GLY A 88 30.32 -44.91 10.37
CA GLY A 88 31.49 -44.07 10.60
C GLY A 88 31.47 -43.32 11.93
N ASN A 89 32.36 -42.35 12.08
CA ASN A 89 32.49 -41.52 13.28
C ASN A 89 31.60 -40.26 13.15
N TYR A 90 30.66 -40.14 14.07
CA TYR A 90 29.76 -38.98 14.12
C TYR A 90 29.68 -38.39 15.53
N SER A 91 29.53 -37.08 15.62
CA SER A 91 28.98 -36.43 16.81
C SER A 91 27.50 -36.75 16.94
N VAL A 92 26.88 -36.51 18.09
CA VAL A 92 25.43 -36.71 18.28
C VAL A 92 24.62 -35.90 17.28
N ASP A 93 24.98 -34.65 17.11
CA ASP A 93 24.31 -33.76 16.16
C ASP A 93 24.52 -34.19 14.70
N GLY A 94 25.77 -34.51 14.34
CA GLY A 94 26.10 -34.98 12.99
C GLY A 94 25.42 -36.30 12.62
N GLY A 95 25.25 -37.20 13.58
CA GLY A 95 24.56 -38.48 13.36
C GLY A 95 23.06 -38.31 13.17
N PHE A 96 22.40 -37.46 13.96
CA PHE A 96 21.00 -37.15 13.74
C PHE A 96 20.78 -36.42 12.40
N SER A 97 21.63 -35.46 12.08
CA SER A 97 21.55 -34.74 10.80
C SER A 97 21.69 -35.68 9.60
N ALA A 98 22.60 -36.64 9.66
CA ALA A 98 22.79 -37.62 8.60
C ALA A 98 21.60 -38.58 8.45
N LEU A 99 21.02 -39.08 9.56
CA LEU A 99 19.84 -39.95 9.52
C LEU A 99 18.57 -39.23 9.04
N LEU A 100 18.47 -37.94 9.30
CA LEU A 100 17.30 -37.11 8.97
C LEU A 100 17.42 -36.46 7.59
N ALA A 101 18.54 -36.62 6.90
CA ALA A 101 18.73 -36.01 5.59
C ALA A 101 17.61 -36.38 4.60
N GLY A 102 16.94 -35.38 4.03
CA GLY A 102 15.83 -35.56 3.08
C GLY A 102 14.51 -36.00 3.72
N SER A 103 14.41 -36.16 5.04
CA SER A 103 13.15 -36.54 5.71
C SER A 103 12.17 -35.42 5.99
N GLY A 104 12.63 -34.17 5.89
CA GLY A 104 11.87 -32.98 6.33
C GLY A 104 11.78 -32.85 7.86
N LEU A 105 12.64 -33.59 8.60
CA LEU A 105 12.70 -33.56 10.05
C LEU A 105 14.07 -33.09 10.54
N GLN A 106 14.10 -32.50 11.73
CA GLN A 106 15.33 -32.14 12.46
C GLN A 106 15.21 -32.52 13.92
N VAL A 107 16.34 -32.57 14.59
CA VAL A 107 16.43 -32.81 16.03
C VAL A 107 17.16 -31.65 16.68
N ILE A 108 16.59 -31.06 17.72
CA ILE A 108 17.14 -29.88 18.42
C ILE A 108 17.56 -30.30 19.83
N PRO A 109 18.81 -29.97 20.27
CA PRO A 109 19.23 -30.19 21.63
C PRO A 109 18.41 -29.32 22.61
N GLN A 110 18.02 -29.93 23.71
CA GLN A 110 17.32 -29.29 24.84
C GLN A 110 18.21 -29.33 26.07
N PRO A 111 17.97 -28.51 27.09
CA PRO A 111 18.66 -28.61 28.35
C PRO A 111 18.62 -30.05 28.93
N ASN A 112 19.68 -30.46 29.65
CA ASN A 112 19.79 -31.76 30.31
C ASN A 112 20.00 -33.01 29.39
N GLY A 113 20.56 -32.82 28.19
CA GLY A 113 20.90 -33.93 27.29
C GLY A 113 19.70 -34.58 26.59
N VAL A 114 18.57 -33.90 26.56
CA VAL A 114 17.37 -34.28 25.81
C VAL A 114 17.45 -33.71 24.40
N TRP A 115 17.04 -34.48 23.39
CA TRP A 115 16.95 -34.07 21.98
C TRP A 115 15.53 -34.21 21.51
N ARG A 116 14.97 -33.15 20.87
CA ARG A 116 13.58 -33.10 20.43
C ARG A 116 13.49 -33.24 18.92
N LEU A 117 12.76 -34.30 18.48
CA LEU A 117 12.40 -34.48 17.06
C LEU A 117 11.25 -33.57 16.69
N GLN A 118 11.41 -32.83 15.60
CA GLN A 118 10.38 -31.98 15.02
C GLN A 118 10.53 -31.91 13.49
N ARG A 119 9.52 -31.38 12.80
CA ARG A 119 9.66 -31.10 11.37
C ARG A 119 10.66 -29.95 11.18
N ILE A 120 11.39 -29.97 10.06
CA ILE A 120 12.18 -28.82 9.63
C ILE A 120 11.15 -27.74 9.30
N PRO A 121 11.19 -26.57 9.95
CA PRO A 121 10.28 -25.47 9.63
C PRO A 121 10.45 -25.09 8.15
N GLN A 122 9.39 -25.16 7.37
CA GLN A 122 9.37 -24.65 6.00
C GLN A 122 8.94 -23.19 6.06
N GLY A 123 9.86 -22.29 5.75
CA GLY A 123 9.61 -20.86 5.54
C GLY A 123 9.01 -20.08 6.73
N ASP A 124 7.77 -20.28 7.06
CA ASP A 124 7.08 -19.49 8.10
C ASP A 124 7.20 -20.05 9.54
N GLU A 125 7.58 -21.32 9.71
CA GLU A 125 7.78 -21.93 11.05
C GLU A 125 9.11 -21.53 11.71
N MET A 126 10.03 -20.88 10.99
CA MET A 126 11.30 -20.40 11.56
C MET A 126 11.15 -19.23 12.54
N LEU A 127 9.92 -18.73 12.76
CA LEU A 127 9.63 -17.60 13.67
C LEU A 127 8.98 -18.00 15.00
N VAL A 128 8.87 -19.29 15.31
CA VAL A 128 8.40 -19.74 16.63
C VAL A 128 9.58 -19.87 17.59
N VAL A 129 10.26 -18.77 17.88
CA VAL A 129 11.07 -18.64 19.08
C VAL A 129 10.25 -17.84 20.07
N ALA A 130 9.86 -18.48 21.17
CA ALA A 130 9.17 -17.90 22.31
C ALA A 130 7.74 -17.35 22.01
N GLY A 131 6.78 -18.24 21.64
CA GLY A 131 5.36 -17.98 21.88
C GLY A 131 4.67 -16.86 21.05
N VAL A 132 5.39 -16.09 20.25
CA VAL A 132 4.83 -15.06 19.41
C VAL A 132 4.62 -15.59 17.99
N ASN A 133 3.40 -16.02 17.72
CA ASN A 133 2.98 -16.48 16.40
C ASN A 133 2.82 -15.24 15.48
N ARG A 134 3.87 -14.87 14.74
CA ARG A 134 3.83 -13.74 13.80
C ARG A 134 3.16 -14.18 12.50
N HIS A 135 1.84 -14.36 12.55
CA HIS A 135 1.06 -14.64 11.35
C HIS A 135 1.18 -13.48 10.34
N GLY A 136 1.47 -13.83 9.08
CA GLY A 136 1.36 -12.91 7.95
C GLY A 136 2.60 -12.08 7.60
N VAL A 137 3.76 -12.24 8.27
CA VAL A 137 5.02 -11.60 7.85
C VAL A 137 5.44 -12.15 6.48
N THR A 138 5.77 -11.25 5.55
CA THR A 138 6.18 -11.63 4.18
C THR A 138 7.66 -11.41 3.90
N GLU A 139 8.35 -10.64 4.74
CA GLU A 139 9.78 -10.41 4.64
C GLU A 139 10.56 -11.73 4.84
N GLY A 140 11.48 -12.03 3.92
CA GLY A 140 12.30 -13.23 3.95
C GLY A 140 11.62 -14.50 3.42
N THR A 141 10.32 -14.52 3.16
CA THR A 141 9.58 -15.70 2.67
C THR A 141 9.84 -16.02 1.20
N GLN A 142 10.36 -15.08 0.42
CA GLN A 142 10.52 -15.17 -1.03
C GLN A 142 9.22 -15.49 -1.77
N SER A 143 8.08 -15.26 -1.14
CA SER A 143 6.75 -15.55 -1.68
C SER A 143 6.02 -14.28 -2.13
N TYR A 144 5.14 -14.44 -3.14
CA TYR A 144 4.20 -13.40 -3.55
C TYR A 144 2.86 -13.50 -2.81
N THR A 145 2.70 -14.49 -1.93
CA THR A 145 1.50 -14.68 -1.12
C THR A 145 1.77 -14.45 0.36
N THR A 146 0.69 -14.30 1.15
CA THR A 146 0.70 -14.32 2.61
C THR A 146 -0.19 -15.45 3.10
N ARG A 147 0.12 -15.98 4.27
CA ARG A 147 -0.71 -17.03 4.91
C ARG A 147 -1.88 -16.46 5.70
N SER A 148 -1.80 -15.21 6.11
CA SER A 148 -2.91 -14.56 6.82
C SER A 148 -2.95 -13.06 6.62
N MET A 149 -4.15 -12.51 6.79
CA MET A 149 -4.45 -11.09 6.80
C MET A 149 -5.71 -10.81 7.61
N ASN A 150 -5.86 -9.60 8.14
CA ASN A 150 -7.01 -9.24 8.98
C ASN A 150 -7.81 -8.03 8.47
N THR A 151 -7.43 -7.44 7.36
CA THR A 151 -8.01 -6.19 6.85
C THR A 151 -9.50 -6.28 6.55
N ALA A 152 -10.01 -7.46 6.15
CA ALA A 152 -11.40 -7.64 5.77
C ALA A 152 -12.34 -7.86 6.98
N THR A 153 -12.02 -8.81 7.84
CA THR A 153 -12.91 -9.31 8.90
C THR A 153 -12.44 -9.01 10.31
N GLN A 154 -11.23 -8.49 10.47
CA GLN A 154 -10.50 -8.35 11.74
C GLN A 154 -10.05 -9.69 12.35
N LEU A 155 -10.44 -10.83 11.77
CA LEU A 155 -9.91 -12.16 12.07
C LEU A 155 -8.66 -12.41 11.23
N ASN A 156 -7.71 -13.16 11.75
CA ASN A 156 -6.50 -13.57 11.03
C ASN A 156 -6.84 -14.74 10.10
N LEU A 157 -7.26 -14.45 8.89
CA LEU A 157 -7.67 -15.44 7.90
C LEU A 157 -6.73 -15.50 6.72
N SER A 158 -6.58 -16.68 6.12
CA SER A 158 -5.89 -16.81 4.83
C SER A 158 -6.67 -16.09 3.71
N PRO A 159 -6.03 -15.75 2.59
CA PRO A 159 -6.73 -15.22 1.43
C PRO A 159 -7.89 -16.11 0.97
N ARG A 160 -7.76 -17.45 1.09
CA ARG A 160 -8.80 -18.44 0.77
C ARG A 160 -10.00 -18.33 1.71
N GLU A 161 -9.76 -18.20 3.01
CA GLU A 161 -10.80 -18.14 4.04
C GLU A 161 -11.50 -16.78 4.15
N THR A 162 -10.99 -15.76 3.48
CA THR A 162 -11.59 -14.42 3.48
C THR A 162 -12.68 -14.32 2.42
N PRO A 163 -13.98 -14.19 2.76
CA PRO A 163 -15.05 -14.19 1.77
C PRO A 163 -15.25 -12.82 1.09
N GLN A 164 -14.17 -12.21 0.65
CA GLN A 164 -14.13 -11.00 -0.16
C GLN A 164 -12.89 -11.01 -1.05
N SER A 165 -12.89 -10.17 -2.09
CA SER A 165 -11.73 -9.99 -2.96
C SER A 165 -10.64 -9.23 -2.24
N VAL A 166 -9.51 -9.89 -2.04
CA VAL A 166 -8.32 -9.33 -1.38
C VAL A 166 -7.09 -9.54 -2.25
N SER A 167 -6.11 -8.67 -2.09
CA SER A 167 -4.79 -8.82 -2.69
C SER A 167 -3.72 -8.40 -1.69
N VAL A 168 -2.56 -9.04 -1.73
CA VAL A 168 -1.40 -8.66 -0.92
C VAL A 168 -0.21 -8.41 -1.84
N VAL A 169 0.45 -7.27 -1.65
CA VAL A 169 1.74 -6.98 -2.27
C VAL A 169 2.79 -7.25 -1.22
N THR A 170 3.50 -8.36 -1.35
CA THR A 170 4.50 -8.83 -0.39
C THR A 170 5.82 -8.10 -0.55
N ARG A 171 6.70 -8.18 0.45
CA ARG A 171 8.03 -7.59 0.40
C ARG A 171 8.82 -8.12 -0.81
N GLN A 172 8.78 -9.42 -1.06
CA GLN A 172 9.48 -10.02 -2.20
C GLN A 172 9.02 -9.42 -3.54
N ARG A 173 7.72 -9.24 -3.72
CA ARG A 173 7.16 -8.63 -4.94
C ARG A 173 7.57 -7.18 -5.09
N MET A 174 7.60 -6.41 -3.98
CA MET A 174 8.07 -5.02 -4.00
C MET A 174 9.54 -4.93 -4.42
N ASP A 175 10.38 -5.83 -3.89
CA ASP A 175 11.82 -5.87 -4.19
C ASP A 175 12.08 -6.29 -5.65
N ASP A 176 11.40 -7.33 -6.15
CA ASP A 176 11.58 -7.82 -7.53
C ASP A 176 11.22 -6.75 -8.56
N GLN A 177 10.12 -6.02 -8.35
CA GLN A 177 9.65 -4.98 -9.25
C GLN A 177 10.19 -3.58 -8.92
N ASN A 178 11.05 -3.48 -7.89
CA ASN A 178 11.61 -2.20 -7.39
C ASN A 178 10.51 -1.17 -7.10
N MET A 179 9.45 -1.59 -6.41
CA MET A 179 8.37 -0.70 -5.99
C MET A 179 8.81 0.10 -4.77
N THR A 180 8.92 1.41 -4.91
CA THR A 180 9.41 2.31 -3.87
C THR A 180 8.30 3.12 -3.21
N SER A 181 7.12 3.19 -3.83
CA SER A 181 5.97 3.96 -3.33
C SER A 181 4.68 3.15 -3.39
N LEU A 182 3.71 3.54 -2.55
CA LEU A 182 2.38 2.93 -2.57
C LEU A 182 1.72 3.06 -3.95
N ASP A 183 1.94 4.18 -4.66
CA ASP A 183 1.39 4.38 -6.01
C ASP A 183 1.86 3.30 -6.99
N GLU A 184 3.14 2.90 -6.90
CA GLU A 184 3.71 1.85 -7.76
C GLU A 184 3.10 0.48 -7.43
N ALA A 185 2.92 0.16 -6.15
CA ALA A 185 2.26 -1.07 -5.73
C ALA A 185 0.80 -1.12 -6.20
N MET A 186 0.06 -0.02 -6.08
CA MET A 186 -1.34 0.07 -6.50
C MET A 186 -1.48 -0.01 -8.03
N LYS A 187 -0.55 0.58 -8.80
CA LYS A 187 -0.52 0.46 -10.26
C LYS A 187 -0.42 -1.00 -10.73
N GLN A 188 0.25 -1.85 -9.96
CA GLN A 188 0.46 -3.26 -10.29
C GLN A 188 -0.57 -4.21 -9.63
N THR A 189 -1.48 -3.70 -8.80
CA THR A 189 -2.48 -4.53 -8.10
C THR A 189 -3.74 -4.72 -8.95
N THR A 190 -4.26 -5.95 -8.99
CA THR A 190 -5.49 -6.32 -9.72
C THR A 190 -6.67 -5.43 -9.31
N GLY A 191 -7.45 -4.99 -10.27
CA GLY A 191 -8.70 -4.25 -10.05
C GLY A 191 -8.53 -2.81 -9.58
N ILE A 192 -7.30 -2.30 -9.48
CA ILE A 192 -7.02 -0.94 -9.04
C ILE A 192 -6.71 -0.04 -10.23
N ASN A 193 -7.47 1.04 -10.36
CA ASN A 193 -7.22 2.15 -11.26
C ASN A 193 -6.57 3.30 -10.48
N VAL A 194 -5.42 3.77 -10.94
CA VAL A 194 -4.66 4.85 -10.30
C VAL A 194 -4.85 6.12 -11.12
N VAL A 195 -5.42 7.15 -10.49
CA VAL A 195 -5.79 8.41 -11.13
C VAL A 195 -4.97 9.55 -10.55
N ASN A 196 -4.07 10.10 -11.35
CA ASN A 196 -3.28 11.27 -10.97
C ASN A 196 -4.13 12.54 -11.11
N GLN A 197 -4.33 13.26 -10.01
CA GLN A 197 -4.98 14.56 -10.03
C GLN A 197 -4.02 15.68 -10.43
N ASN A 198 -2.77 15.52 -10.05
CA ASN A 198 -1.60 16.30 -10.43
C ASN A 198 -0.34 15.44 -10.18
N SER A 199 0.87 16.00 -10.25
CA SER A 199 2.11 15.23 -10.11
C SER A 199 2.36 14.66 -8.71
N TYR A 200 1.61 15.09 -7.69
CA TYR A 200 1.79 14.70 -6.29
C TYR A 200 0.49 14.22 -5.60
N GLN A 201 -0.65 14.35 -6.25
CA GLN A 201 -1.93 13.89 -5.70
C GLN A 201 -2.46 12.75 -6.55
N VAL A 202 -2.60 11.60 -5.93
CA VAL A 202 -3.05 10.37 -6.55
C VAL A 202 -4.30 9.86 -5.83
N LYS A 203 -5.26 9.35 -6.60
CA LYS A 203 -6.42 8.62 -6.08
C LYS A 203 -6.39 7.19 -6.58
N TYR A 204 -6.76 6.28 -5.71
CA TYR A 204 -6.98 4.87 -6.05
C TYR A 204 -8.47 4.64 -6.20
N GLU A 205 -8.84 3.94 -7.26
CA GLU A 205 -10.21 3.54 -7.53
C GLU A 205 -10.28 2.02 -7.71
N SER A 206 -11.26 1.40 -7.13
CA SER A 206 -11.62 0.02 -7.37
C SER A 206 -13.11 -0.10 -7.63
N ARG A 207 -13.49 -0.93 -8.59
CA ARG A 207 -14.90 -1.17 -8.92
C ARG A 207 -15.68 0.12 -9.22
N ALA A 208 -14.99 1.13 -9.81
CA ALA A 208 -15.49 2.47 -10.12
C ALA A 208 -15.71 3.42 -8.92
N PHE A 209 -15.36 3.03 -7.69
CA PHE A 209 -15.41 3.86 -6.50
C PHE A 209 -14.01 4.18 -5.98
N VAL A 210 -13.87 5.31 -5.30
CA VAL A 210 -12.62 5.72 -4.66
C VAL A 210 -12.33 4.82 -3.47
N MET A 211 -11.06 4.49 -3.27
CA MET A 211 -10.54 3.89 -2.04
C MET A 211 -10.02 5.02 -1.18
N ASP A 212 -10.85 5.54 -0.31
CA ASP A 212 -10.57 6.73 0.49
C ASP A 212 -9.99 6.42 1.88
N ASN A 213 -9.82 5.14 2.21
CA ASN A 213 -9.25 4.69 3.47
C ASN A 213 -7.92 3.98 3.29
N ILE A 214 -6.88 4.58 3.89
CA ILE A 214 -5.54 4.01 4.01
C ILE A 214 -5.25 3.85 5.50
N LYS A 215 -4.79 2.66 5.89
CA LYS A 215 -4.43 2.31 7.26
C LYS A 215 -2.94 2.03 7.36
N GLU A 216 -2.38 2.26 8.54
CA GLU A 216 -1.08 1.72 8.95
C GLU A 216 -1.31 0.82 10.17
N ASP A 217 -0.94 -0.47 10.06
CA ASP A 217 -1.15 -1.51 11.07
C ASP A 217 -2.58 -1.54 11.63
N GLY A 218 -3.57 -1.39 10.73
CA GLY A 218 -5.00 -1.42 11.06
C GLY A 218 -5.56 -0.10 11.60
N VAL A 219 -4.73 0.91 11.90
CA VAL A 219 -5.18 2.24 12.34
C VAL A 219 -5.33 3.17 11.12
N ASN A 220 -6.43 3.91 11.03
CA ASN A 220 -6.66 4.85 9.94
C ASN A 220 -5.57 5.92 9.90
N PHE A 221 -4.97 6.07 8.73
CA PHE A 221 -3.81 6.93 8.48
C PHE A 221 -4.16 8.18 7.67
N SER A 222 -5.11 8.09 6.74
CA SER A 222 -5.49 9.20 5.88
C SER A 222 -6.98 9.22 5.70
N SER A 223 -7.58 10.38 5.89
CA SER A 223 -8.93 10.63 5.41
C SER A 223 -8.82 11.49 4.14
N GLN A 224 -9.05 10.90 2.98
CA GLN A 224 -9.28 11.67 1.76
C GLN A 224 -10.69 12.31 1.73
N ASN A 225 -11.38 12.30 2.85
CA ASN A 225 -12.75 12.74 3.02
C ASN A 225 -12.83 14.22 3.35
N SER A 226 -12.51 15.10 2.40
CA SER A 226 -13.02 16.45 2.47
C SER A 226 -14.51 16.45 2.13
N VAL A 227 -15.35 16.77 3.09
CA VAL A 227 -16.79 17.01 2.89
C VAL A 227 -17.03 18.36 2.22
N SER A 228 -16.01 19.22 2.20
CA SER A 228 -16.06 20.56 1.62
C SER A 228 -16.20 20.52 0.11
N ASN A 229 -17.21 21.20 -0.42
CA ASN A 229 -17.38 21.50 -1.84
C ASN A 229 -16.33 22.51 -2.39
N MET A 230 -15.49 23.05 -1.54
CA MET A 230 -14.38 23.92 -1.91
C MET A 230 -13.22 23.07 -2.36
N GLY A 231 -13.18 22.74 -3.63
CA GLY A 231 -12.22 21.98 -4.38
C GLY A 231 -11.10 21.35 -3.57
N ALA A 232 -11.05 20.02 -3.53
CA ALA A 232 -10.05 19.16 -2.94
C ALA A 232 -9.16 19.88 -1.93
N VAL A 233 -9.54 19.88 -0.66
CA VAL A 233 -8.59 20.17 0.40
C VAL A 233 -7.40 19.28 0.09
N GLN A 234 -6.28 19.88 -0.23
CA GLN A 234 -5.06 19.17 -0.52
C GLN A 234 -4.63 18.53 0.80
N THR A 235 -5.17 17.33 1.04
CA THR A 235 -4.71 16.56 2.18
C THR A 235 -3.20 16.44 2.06
N SER A 236 -2.52 16.66 3.15
CA SER A 236 -1.06 16.62 3.29
C SER A 236 -0.50 15.19 3.12
N SER A 237 -1.13 14.36 2.30
CA SER A 237 -0.74 12.97 2.13
C SER A 237 0.09 12.79 0.87
N GLU A 238 1.37 12.73 1.06
CA GLU A 238 2.29 12.16 0.09
C GLU A 238 2.15 10.63 0.08
N SER A 239 2.43 10.02 -1.08
CA SER A 239 2.51 8.56 -1.21
C SER A 239 3.55 7.97 -0.25
N PRO A 240 3.18 7.04 0.65
CA PRO A 240 4.11 6.40 1.56
C PRO A 240 5.25 5.70 0.83
N ASP A 241 6.46 5.81 1.36
CA ASP A 241 7.62 5.06 0.89
C ASP A 241 7.56 3.62 1.40
N LEU A 242 7.69 2.65 0.50
CA LEU A 242 7.52 1.22 0.83
C LEU A 242 8.72 0.58 1.53
N ALA A 243 9.84 1.26 1.69
CA ALA A 243 11.01 0.71 2.38
C ALA A 243 10.73 0.28 3.82
N ILE A 244 9.79 0.95 4.50
CA ILE A 244 9.46 0.71 5.90
C ILE A 244 8.34 -0.32 6.12
N TYR A 245 7.73 -0.83 5.04
CA TYR A 245 6.61 -1.77 5.11
C TYR A 245 7.00 -3.18 4.70
N ASP A 246 6.45 -4.16 5.41
CA ASP A 246 6.55 -5.58 5.11
C ASP A 246 5.64 -5.93 3.92
N ARG A 247 4.41 -5.45 3.94
CA ARG A 247 3.42 -5.72 2.90
C ARG A 247 2.36 -4.63 2.80
N VAL A 248 1.63 -4.66 1.69
CA VAL A 248 0.41 -3.86 1.48
C VAL A 248 -0.75 -4.81 1.28
N GLU A 249 -1.74 -4.73 2.16
CA GLU A 249 -2.99 -5.50 2.06
C GLU A 249 -4.07 -4.63 1.42
N ILE A 250 -4.77 -5.16 0.44
CA ILE A 250 -5.80 -4.44 -0.31
C ILE A 250 -7.10 -5.24 -0.26
N LEU A 251 -8.14 -4.66 0.33
CA LEU A 251 -9.50 -5.15 0.31
C LEU A 251 -10.30 -4.36 -0.72
N ARG A 252 -11.02 -5.03 -1.62
CA ARG A 252 -11.86 -4.41 -2.64
C ARG A 252 -13.34 -4.52 -2.28
N GLY A 253 -14.13 -3.47 -2.56
CA GLY A 253 -15.54 -3.40 -2.22
C GLY A 253 -15.81 -2.72 -0.87
N ALA A 254 -17.05 -2.82 -0.38
CA ALA A 254 -17.43 -2.22 0.89
C ALA A 254 -16.66 -2.83 2.06
N SER A 255 -16.12 -1.99 2.92
CA SER A 255 -15.22 -2.34 4.04
C SER A 255 -15.65 -1.69 5.36
N GLY A 256 -16.95 -1.42 5.51
CA GLY A 256 -17.47 -0.68 6.66
C GLY A 256 -17.26 -1.38 8.00
N LEU A 257 -17.17 -2.71 8.03
CA LEU A 257 -16.84 -3.46 9.24
C LEU A 257 -15.49 -2.99 9.82
N SER A 258 -14.48 -2.83 8.98
CA SER A 258 -13.14 -2.48 9.42
C SER A 258 -12.91 -0.98 9.58
N GLN A 259 -13.72 -0.12 8.95
CA GLN A 259 -13.44 1.33 8.89
C GLN A 259 -14.63 2.24 9.23
N GLY A 260 -15.87 1.72 9.21
CA GLY A 260 -17.09 2.49 9.44
C GLY A 260 -17.53 3.26 8.21
N ASN A 261 -17.03 4.47 7.98
CA ASN A 261 -17.44 5.33 6.89
C ASN A 261 -16.48 5.33 5.69
N GLY A 262 -16.99 5.64 4.51
CA GLY A 262 -16.21 5.81 3.29
C GLY A 262 -16.98 5.46 2.01
N GLU A 263 -16.27 5.43 0.91
CA GLU A 263 -16.77 4.96 -0.39
C GLU A 263 -16.60 3.43 -0.49
N PRO A 264 -17.46 2.74 -1.25
CA PRO A 264 -17.39 1.27 -1.38
C PRO A 264 -16.30 0.80 -2.36
N GLY A 265 -15.21 1.53 -2.50
CA GLY A 265 -14.05 1.15 -3.33
C GLY A 265 -13.15 0.13 -2.65
N GLY A 266 -12.94 0.27 -1.35
CA GLY A 266 -12.09 -0.63 -0.57
C GLY A 266 -11.20 0.07 0.44
N THR A 267 -10.30 -0.73 1.03
CA THR A 267 -9.31 -0.29 2.04
C THR A 267 -7.92 -0.76 1.65
N VAL A 268 -6.93 0.08 1.90
CA VAL A 268 -5.51 -0.27 1.85
C VAL A 268 -4.97 -0.29 3.26
N ASN A 269 -4.26 -1.35 3.64
CA ASN A 269 -3.57 -1.45 4.93
C ASN A 269 -2.08 -1.67 4.69
N LEU A 270 -1.27 -0.76 5.18
CA LEU A 270 0.19 -0.80 5.14
C LEU A 270 0.67 -1.45 6.43
N VAL A 271 1.35 -2.58 6.34
CA VAL A 271 1.88 -3.29 7.51
C VAL A 271 3.37 -3.01 7.61
N ARG A 272 3.79 -2.42 8.74
CA ARG A 272 5.18 -2.01 8.97
C ARG A 272 6.08 -3.21 9.19
N LYS A 273 7.35 -3.06 8.81
CA LYS A 273 8.41 -3.99 9.17
C LYS A 273 8.61 -4.00 10.70
N GLN A 274 8.78 -5.19 11.26
CA GLN A 274 9.01 -5.38 12.69
C GLN A 274 10.52 -5.61 12.98
N PRO A 275 11.01 -5.29 14.20
CA PRO A 275 12.34 -5.70 14.62
C PRO A 275 12.50 -7.22 14.62
N THR A 276 13.66 -7.70 14.19
CA THR A 276 13.95 -9.13 13.99
C THR A 276 14.68 -9.74 15.19
N HIS A 277 14.48 -11.04 15.42
CA HIS A 277 15.19 -11.77 16.47
C HIS A 277 16.66 -12.04 16.13
N ASN A 278 16.98 -12.19 14.84
CA ASN A 278 18.33 -12.33 14.35
C ASN A 278 18.81 -11.02 13.75
N PHE A 279 20.11 -10.74 13.90
CA PHE A 279 20.70 -9.59 13.23
C PHE A 279 20.60 -9.73 11.73
N GLN A 280 20.15 -8.69 11.09
CA GLN A 280 20.17 -8.53 9.64
C GLN A 280 20.41 -7.07 9.29
N ALA A 281 21.17 -6.85 8.25
CA ALA A 281 21.38 -5.54 7.68
C ALA A 281 21.37 -5.61 6.16
N SER A 282 20.78 -4.62 5.54
CA SER A 282 20.83 -4.46 4.09
C SER A 282 21.02 -3.02 3.72
N GLY A 283 21.70 -2.79 2.61
CA GLY A 283 21.85 -1.49 2.02
C GLY A 283 21.66 -1.56 0.51
N SER A 284 21.09 -0.55 -0.09
CA SER A 284 20.99 -0.47 -1.54
C SER A 284 21.31 0.91 -2.07
N VAL A 285 21.84 0.94 -3.30
CA VAL A 285 22.01 2.17 -4.09
C VAL A 285 21.46 1.92 -5.48
N GLY A 286 20.73 2.89 -6.00
CA GLY A 286 20.12 2.81 -7.31
C GLY A 286 20.34 4.07 -8.13
N ALA A 287 20.42 3.90 -9.46
CA ALA A 287 20.49 4.97 -10.43
C ALA A 287 19.57 4.67 -11.61
N GLY A 288 18.79 5.63 -12.05
CA GLY A 288 17.79 5.44 -13.08
C GLY A 288 17.63 6.61 -14.02
N SER A 289 16.72 6.46 -14.96
CA SER A 289 16.34 7.49 -15.91
C SER A 289 15.95 8.78 -15.21
N TRP A 290 16.28 9.92 -15.83
CA TRP A 290 16.01 11.27 -15.34
C TRP A 290 16.69 11.55 -14.00
N ASP A 291 17.98 11.22 -13.89
CA ASP A 291 18.81 11.46 -12.70
C ASP A 291 18.13 10.98 -11.40
N ASN A 292 17.47 9.82 -11.46
CA ASN A 292 16.84 9.21 -10.30
C ASN A 292 17.87 8.41 -9.51
N TYR A 293 18.28 8.96 -8.37
CA TYR A 293 19.22 8.34 -7.45
C TYR A 293 18.53 8.02 -6.13
N ARG A 294 18.66 6.77 -5.69
CA ARG A 294 18.07 6.30 -4.42
C ARG A 294 19.11 5.53 -3.61
N SER A 295 19.14 5.77 -2.31
CA SER A 295 19.89 4.96 -1.34
C SER A 295 18.97 4.54 -0.20
N GLU A 296 19.18 3.32 0.30
CA GLU A 296 18.39 2.73 1.38
C GLU A 296 19.31 1.94 2.31
N LEU A 297 19.06 2.06 3.61
CA LEU A 297 19.72 1.28 4.67
C LEU A 297 18.62 0.72 5.58
N ASP A 298 18.70 -0.56 5.90
CA ASP A 298 17.79 -1.27 6.81
C ASP A 298 18.62 -2.16 7.73
N VAL A 299 18.59 -1.89 9.02
CA VAL A 299 19.33 -2.65 10.04
C VAL A 299 18.36 -3.07 11.14
N SER A 300 18.36 -4.35 11.48
CA SER A 300 17.45 -4.90 12.48
C SER A 300 18.14 -6.02 13.28
N GLY A 301 17.78 -6.20 14.54
CA GLY A 301 18.27 -7.30 15.36
C GLY A 301 18.07 -7.11 16.85
N PRO A 302 18.53 -8.08 17.64
CA PRO A 302 18.50 -8.04 19.07
C PRO A 302 19.44 -6.95 19.63
N LEU A 303 19.03 -6.30 20.70
CA LEU A 303 19.80 -5.30 21.43
C LEU A 303 20.28 -5.81 22.81
N ASN A 304 19.91 -7.04 23.18
CA ASN A 304 20.35 -7.77 24.36
C ASN A 304 20.51 -9.25 24.03
N ASP A 305 21.15 -9.98 24.93
CA ASP A 305 21.60 -11.36 24.71
C ASP A 305 20.45 -12.37 24.54
N ASP A 306 19.32 -12.14 25.22
CA ASP A 306 18.14 -13.01 25.17
C ASP A 306 17.14 -12.62 24.05
N ALA A 307 17.50 -11.63 23.23
CA ALA A 307 16.67 -11.09 22.16
C ALA A 307 15.27 -10.58 22.61
N SER A 308 15.06 -10.35 23.92
CA SER A 308 13.82 -9.79 24.42
C SER A 308 13.66 -8.32 24.05
N LEU A 309 14.75 -7.59 23.85
CA LEU A 309 14.76 -6.23 23.31
C LEU A 309 15.35 -6.26 21.90
N ARG A 310 14.58 -5.81 20.93
CA ARG A 310 14.95 -5.78 19.50
C ARG A 310 14.72 -4.40 18.93
N GLY A 311 15.53 -4.03 17.94
CA GLY A 311 15.43 -2.75 17.28
C GLY A 311 15.50 -2.87 15.77
N ARG A 312 14.94 -1.90 15.06
CA ARG A 312 15.09 -1.73 13.61
C ARG A 312 15.22 -0.26 13.27
N LEU A 313 16.09 0.04 12.32
CA LEU A 313 16.30 1.35 11.74
C LEU A 313 16.28 1.24 10.22
N VAL A 314 15.42 2.03 9.56
CA VAL A 314 15.38 2.16 8.10
C VAL A 314 15.60 3.62 7.72
N GLY A 315 16.53 3.88 6.80
CA GLY A 315 16.82 5.18 6.25
C GLY A 315 16.74 5.19 4.74
N VAL A 316 16.12 6.21 4.14
CA VAL A 316 16.00 6.38 2.69
C VAL A 316 16.35 7.80 2.30
N TYR A 317 17.12 7.92 1.22
CA TYR A 317 17.31 9.17 0.48
C TYR A 317 17.06 8.92 -0.99
N GLN A 318 16.24 9.75 -1.62
CA GLN A 318 16.00 9.74 -3.05
C GLN A 318 15.99 11.15 -3.59
N ASP A 319 16.70 11.37 -4.72
CA ASP A 319 16.67 12.60 -5.51
C ASP A 319 16.39 12.20 -6.96
N ARG A 320 15.34 12.75 -7.56
CA ARG A 320 14.95 12.42 -8.92
C ARG A 320 14.43 13.61 -9.68
N GLN A 321 14.80 13.69 -10.93
CA GLN A 321 14.13 14.51 -11.93
C GLN A 321 12.91 13.76 -12.50
N SER A 322 12.10 14.44 -13.27
CA SER A 322 11.01 13.86 -14.05
C SER A 322 11.38 13.83 -15.55
N PHE A 323 10.58 13.12 -16.34
CA PHE A 323 10.64 13.28 -17.80
C PHE A 323 10.16 14.65 -18.26
N LYS A 324 9.52 15.43 -17.38
CA LYS A 324 9.09 16.80 -17.61
C LYS A 324 10.18 17.77 -17.20
N ASP A 325 10.34 18.80 -17.99
CA ASP A 325 11.28 19.86 -17.68
C ASP A 325 10.91 20.52 -16.34
N TYR A 326 11.89 20.93 -15.54
CA TYR A 326 11.74 21.55 -14.22
C TYR A 326 11.15 20.69 -13.11
N GLU A 327 10.38 19.68 -13.40
CA GLU A 327 9.75 18.84 -12.37
C GLU A 327 10.81 17.95 -11.70
N HIS A 328 10.93 18.04 -10.37
CA HIS A 328 11.82 17.19 -9.58
C HIS A 328 11.28 16.96 -8.18
N SER A 329 11.82 15.94 -7.51
CA SER A 329 11.48 15.66 -6.12
C SER A 329 12.65 15.05 -5.36
N GLU A 330 12.86 15.51 -4.12
CA GLU A 330 13.78 14.95 -3.14
C GLU A 330 12.96 14.36 -1.99
N ARG A 331 13.25 13.09 -1.63
CA ARG A 331 12.57 12.37 -0.54
C ARG A 331 13.56 11.88 0.49
N LYS A 332 13.21 12.03 1.76
CA LYS A 332 13.93 11.50 2.91
C LYS A 332 12.98 10.74 3.80
N VAL A 333 13.38 9.56 4.26
CA VAL A 333 12.62 8.74 5.21
C VAL A 333 13.55 8.27 6.31
N LEU A 334 13.06 8.32 7.53
CA LEU A 334 13.71 7.71 8.69
C LEU A 334 12.63 6.99 9.51
N PHE A 335 12.81 5.69 9.70
CA PHE A 335 11.94 4.84 10.50
C PHE A 335 12.77 4.16 11.57
N GLY A 336 12.36 4.28 12.82
CA GLY A 336 12.96 3.58 13.95
C GLY A 336 11.89 2.90 14.78
N THR A 337 12.12 1.63 15.16
CA THR A 337 11.20 0.90 16.02
C THR A 337 11.94 -0.02 16.96
N LEU A 338 11.38 -0.19 18.16
CA LEU A 338 11.84 -1.07 19.22
C LEU A 338 10.70 -2.00 19.60
N ALA A 339 11.00 -3.28 19.79
CA ALA A 339 10.08 -4.25 20.38
C ALA A 339 10.69 -4.83 21.64
N TYR A 340 9.92 -4.84 22.72
CA TYR A 340 10.34 -5.38 24.01
C TYR A 340 9.34 -6.41 24.52
N ASP A 341 9.81 -7.63 24.74
CA ASP A 341 9.02 -8.69 25.34
C ASP A 341 9.04 -8.51 26.85
N LEU A 342 7.97 -7.88 27.39
CA LEU A 342 7.80 -7.69 28.85
C LEU A 342 7.67 -9.02 29.57
N THR A 343 7.04 -9.98 28.92
CA THR A 343 6.94 -11.40 29.31
C THR A 343 6.97 -12.25 28.05
N PRO A 344 7.13 -13.59 28.15
CA PRO A 344 7.04 -14.46 26.95
C PRO A 344 5.74 -14.33 26.16
N SER A 345 4.66 -13.82 26.79
CA SER A 345 3.35 -13.64 26.19
C SER A 345 2.95 -12.18 25.94
N THR A 346 3.81 -11.21 26.28
CA THR A 346 3.48 -9.78 26.16
C THR A 346 4.60 -9.02 25.48
N THR A 347 4.33 -8.46 24.33
CA THR A 347 5.26 -7.61 23.57
C THR A 347 4.72 -6.20 23.46
N VAL A 348 5.57 -5.21 23.74
CA VAL A 348 5.34 -3.80 23.46
C VAL A 348 6.25 -3.37 22.33
N THR A 349 5.67 -2.79 21.27
CA THR A 349 6.41 -2.23 20.14
C THR A 349 6.15 -0.74 20.07
N GLY A 350 7.20 0.05 19.98
CA GLY A 350 7.09 1.50 19.81
C GLY A 350 8.06 2.02 18.77
N GLY A 351 7.67 3.07 18.07
CA GLY A 351 8.53 3.60 17.01
C GLY A 351 8.09 4.96 16.50
N ILE A 352 8.85 5.44 15.53
CA ILE A 352 8.61 6.71 14.85
C ILE A 352 8.92 6.56 13.37
N ASN A 353 8.04 7.08 12.52
CA ASN A 353 8.25 7.26 11.09
C ASN A 353 8.28 8.76 10.77
N TRP A 354 9.37 9.22 10.16
CA TRP A 354 9.50 10.56 9.61
C TRP A 354 9.73 10.46 8.11
N GLN A 355 8.92 11.20 7.34
CA GLN A 355 9.07 11.32 5.90
C GLN A 355 8.99 12.79 5.50
N LYS A 356 9.90 13.23 4.64
CA LYS A 356 9.90 14.57 4.07
C LYS A 356 10.14 14.49 2.58
N THR A 357 9.28 15.16 1.80
CA THR A 357 9.44 15.32 0.36
C THR A 357 9.32 16.78 -0.02
N ARG A 358 10.20 17.23 -0.90
CA ARG A 358 10.14 18.57 -1.48
C ARG A 358 10.47 18.52 -2.96
N GLY A 359 9.92 19.45 -3.73
CA GLY A 359 10.23 19.53 -5.15
C GLY A 359 9.45 20.61 -5.90
N VAL A 360 9.60 20.57 -7.20
CA VAL A 360 8.82 21.40 -8.14
C VAL A 360 7.75 20.53 -8.76
N PRO A 361 6.46 20.81 -8.48
CA PRO A 361 5.36 20.00 -8.98
C PRO A 361 4.87 20.49 -10.36
N ASP A 362 4.38 19.58 -11.19
CA ASP A 362 3.47 19.91 -12.28
C ASP A 362 2.02 19.85 -11.77
N VAL A 363 1.41 21.02 -11.55
CA VAL A 363 0.08 21.12 -10.94
C VAL A 363 -1.04 21.08 -11.96
N TYR A 364 -0.81 21.65 -13.14
CA TYR A 364 -1.87 21.85 -14.14
C TYR A 364 -1.71 21.00 -15.39
N GLY A 365 -0.64 20.21 -15.52
CA GLY A 365 -0.44 19.35 -16.68
C GLY A 365 -0.52 20.11 -18.00
N ILE A 366 -1.08 19.47 -19.02
CA ILE A 366 -1.20 20.07 -20.35
C ILE A 366 -2.65 20.31 -20.74
N PRO A 367 -2.96 21.38 -21.53
CA PRO A 367 -4.26 21.62 -22.11
C PRO A 367 -4.49 20.86 -23.40
N PHE A 368 -5.76 20.75 -23.80
CA PHE A 368 -6.19 20.38 -25.13
C PHE A 368 -6.59 21.60 -25.95
N ALA A 369 -6.68 21.44 -27.25
CA ALA A 369 -7.20 22.48 -28.14
C ALA A 369 -8.71 22.70 -27.91
N THR A 370 -9.21 23.88 -28.32
CA THR A 370 -10.65 24.23 -28.23
C THR A 370 -11.55 23.24 -28.98
N ASN A 371 -11.03 22.55 -30.02
CA ASN A 371 -11.70 21.49 -30.77
C ASN A 371 -11.50 20.09 -30.17
N LYS A 372 -10.95 19.97 -28.98
CA LYS A 372 -10.62 18.72 -28.26
C LYS A 372 -9.47 17.90 -28.84
N SER A 373 -8.79 18.37 -29.89
CA SER A 373 -7.61 17.69 -30.41
C SER A 373 -6.41 17.90 -29.49
N SER A 374 -5.46 16.97 -29.54
CA SER A 374 -4.14 17.15 -28.92
C SER A 374 -3.42 18.34 -29.55
N LEU A 375 -2.73 19.12 -28.72
CA LEU A 375 -1.84 20.19 -29.19
C LEU A 375 -0.48 19.66 -29.60
N ASN A 376 -0.25 18.34 -29.49
CA ASN A 376 1.02 17.65 -29.81
C ASN A 376 2.22 18.25 -29.10
N LEU A 377 2.03 18.73 -27.88
CA LEU A 377 3.12 19.22 -27.06
C LEU A 377 4.06 18.05 -26.70
N PRO A 378 5.37 18.27 -26.65
CA PRO A 378 6.31 17.27 -26.13
C PRO A 378 5.88 16.73 -24.76
N ARG A 379 6.15 15.46 -24.48
CA ARG A 379 5.87 14.88 -23.14
C ARG A 379 6.62 15.61 -22.02
N SER A 380 7.77 16.19 -22.34
CA SER A 380 8.58 16.98 -21.40
C SER A 380 8.02 18.37 -21.09
N THR A 381 6.94 18.80 -21.75
CA THR A 381 6.38 20.13 -21.58
C THR A 381 5.98 20.39 -20.15
N TYR A 382 6.50 21.46 -19.57
CA TYR A 382 6.15 21.99 -18.25
C TYR A 382 5.53 23.40 -18.40
N LEU A 383 4.31 23.57 -17.95
CA LEU A 383 3.54 24.82 -18.09
C LEU A 383 3.37 25.58 -16.77
N GLY A 384 4.16 25.24 -15.77
CA GLY A 384 4.28 25.95 -14.49
C GLY A 384 5.39 27.01 -14.52
N ALA A 385 5.60 27.70 -13.40
CA ALA A 385 6.72 28.56 -13.17
C ALA A 385 7.88 27.80 -12.50
N SER A 386 9.13 28.22 -12.74
CA SER A 386 10.31 27.58 -12.16
C SER A 386 10.40 27.70 -10.64
N TRP A 387 9.71 28.67 -10.04
CA TRP A 387 9.62 28.87 -8.59
C TRP A 387 8.51 28.04 -7.92
N ASN A 388 7.70 27.31 -8.70
CA ASN A 388 6.71 26.43 -8.11
C ASN A 388 7.42 25.49 -7.12
N ARG A 389 6.80 25.26 -5.96
CA ARG A 389 7.34 24.37 -4.95
C ARG A 389 6.25 23.66 -4.17
N ILE A 390 6.62 22.50 -3.68
CA ILE A 390 5.83 21.75 -2.72
C ILE A 390 6.78 21.11 -1.71
N GLU A 391 6.39 21.15 -0.45
CA GLU A 391 7.06 20.46 0.63
C GLU A 391 6.02 19.72 1.48
N PHE A 392 6.20 18.41 1.65
CA PHE A 392 5.44 17.58 2.58
C PHE A 392 6.36 17.09 3.68
N GLU A 393 5.87 17.12 4.91
CA GLU A 393 6.56 16.53 6.05
C GLU A 393 5.55 15.80 6.94
N LYS A 394 5.86 14.57 7.32
CA LYS A 394 5.06 13.74 8.21
C LYS A 394 5.93 13.17 9.31
N ILE A 395 5.43 13.24 10.55
CA ILE A 395 6.00 12.56 11.71
C ILE A 395 4.89 11.69 12.31
N ASN A 396 5.18 10.41 12.50
CA ASN A 396 4.23 9.46 13.03
C ASN A 396 4.87 8.58 14.11
N PRO A 397 4.89 9.01 15.40
CA PRO A 397 5.15 8.12 16.52
C PRO A 397 3.96 7.18 16.73
N PHE A 398 4.27 5.95 17.18
CA PHE A 398 3.28 4.92 17.47
C PHE A 398 3.73 4.02 18.61
N VAL A 399 2.76 3.38 19.24
CA VAL A 399 2.98 2.32 20.23
C VAL A 399 1.91 1.26 20.09
N GLU A 400 2.31 0.00 20.21
CA GLU A 400 1.46 -1.18 20.14
C GLU A 400 1.77 -2.09 21.32
N LEU A 401 0.75 -2.75 21.84
CA LEU A 401 0.88 -3.83 22.81
C LEU A 401 0.11 -5.03 22.30
N GLU A 402 0.77 -6.18 22.32
CA GLU A 402 0.19 -7.47 22.04
C GLU A 402 0.38 -8.39 23.23
N HIS A 403 -0.70 -9.03 23.70
CA HIS A 403 -0.68 -9.99 24.79
C HIS A 403 -1.43 -11.26 24.41
N HIS A 404 -0.76 -12.39 24.54
CA HIS A 404 -1.32 -13.72 24.32
C HIS A 404 -1.66 -14.36 25.68
N PHE A 405 -2.94 -14.68 25.87
CA PHE A 405 -3.41 -15.37 27.05
C PHE A 405 -3.23 -16.90 26.90
N ASP A 406 -3.16 -17.61 28.02
CA ASP A 406 -2.97 -19.08 28.03
C ASP A 406 -4.11 -19.90 27.36
N ASN A 407 -5.24 -19.26 27.09
CA ASN A 407 -6.41 -19.84 26.43
C ASN A 407 -6.50 -19.44 24.92
N ASP A 408 -5.39 -19.12 24.29
CA ASP A 408 -5.26 -18.71 22.89
C ASP A 408 -5.99 -17.41 22.51
N TRP A 409 -6.43 -16.63 23.51
CA TRP A 409 -6.92 -15.29 23.25
C TRP A 409 -5.75 -14.31 23.07
N THR A 410 -5.92 -13.34 22.19
CA THR A 410 -4.93 -12.29 21.92
C THR A 410 -5.57 -10.93 22.09
N LEU A 411 -4.98 -10.11 22.94
CA LEU A 411 -5.29 -8.69 23.08
C LEU A 411 -4.30 -7.89 22.28
N LYS A 412 -4.82 -7.05 21.38
CA LYS A 412 -4.03 -6.06 20.63
C LYS A 412 -4.54 -4.65 20.91
N THR A 413 -3.62 -3.72 21.17
CA THR A 413 -3.96 -2.29 21.23
C THR A 413 -2.86 -1.48 20.55
N ALA A 414 -3.26 -0.47 19.78
CA ALA A 414 -2.37 0.41 19.05
C ALA A 414 -2.80 1.86 19.19
N LEU A 415 -1.82 2.73 19.38
CA LEU A 415 -1.97 4.17 19.40
C LEU A 415 -1.03 4.77 18.37
N ASN A 416 -1.57 5.57 17.46
CA ASN A 416 -0.82 6.34 16.46
C ASN A 416 -1.10 7.83 16.64
N TYR A 417 -0.05 8.64 16.55
CA TYR A 417 -0.17 10.08 16.37
C TYR A 417 0.50 10.48 15.06
N ILE A 418 -0.15 11.31 14.27
CA ILE A 418 0.38 11.81 13.01
C ILE A 418 0.33 13.33 13.06
N HIS A 419 1.49 13.93 12.84
CA HIS A 419 1.59 15.34 12.52
C HIS A 419 2.10 15.48 11.10
N SER A 420 1.35 16.18 10.26
CA SER A 420 1.74 16.43 8.88
C SER A 420 1.61 17.89 8.50
N ARG A 421 2.50 18.35 7.66
CA ARG A 421 2.51 19.68 7.07
C ARG A 421 2.72 19.61 5.58
N ALA A 422 1.96 20.42 4.83
CA ALA A 422 2.18 20.65 3.40
C ALA A 422 2.23 22.15 3.13
N ASP A 423 3.38 22.66 2.68
CA ASP A 423 3.55 24.01 2.15
C ASP A 423 3.68 23.91 0.64
N SER A 424 2.86 24.64 -0.09
CA SER A 424 2.93 24.70 -1.55
C SER A 424 2.68 26.09 -2.08
N SER A 425 3.46 26.48 -3.09
CA SER A 425 3.25 27.71 -3.82
C SER A 425 3.43 27.44 -5.31
N TYR A 426 2.46 27.82 -6.09
CA TYR A 426 2.49 27.52 -7.52
C TYR A 426 1.61 28.40 -8.37
N ILE A 427 1.93 28.41 -9.65
CA ILE A 427 1.14 28.94 -10.75
C ILE A 427 1.32 28.04 -11.97
N GLY A 428 0.43 28.13 -12.93
CA GLY A 428 0.58 27.47 -14.22
C GLY A 428 -0.43 27.98 -15.23
N ILE A 429 -0.30 27.52 -16.45
CA ILE A 429 -1.16 27.93 -17.55
C ILE A 429 -2.45 27.15 -17.49
N MET A 430 -3.56 27.86 -17.35
CA MET A 430 -4.92 27.31 -17.39
C MET A 430 -5.93 28.38 -17.77
N ASN A 431 -6.52 28.26 -18.94
CA ASN A 431 -7.48 29.23 -19.47
C ASN A 431 -8.94 28.83 -19.17
N GLY A 432 -9.39 29.05 -17.94
CA GLY A 432 -10.77 28.77 -17.54
C GLY A 432 -11.24 27.36 -17.88
N THR A 433 -12.33 27.19 -18.63
CA THR A 433 -12.86 25.90 -19.06
C THR A 433 -12.56 25.57 -20.54
N SER A 434 -12.22 26.58 -21.32
CA SER A 434 -11.97 26.44 -22.76
C SER A 434 -10.57 25.90 -23.01
N GLY A 435 -10.39 25.13 -24.07
CA GLY A 435 -9.08 24.70 -24.54
C GLY A 435 -8.28 25.87 -25.13
N VAL A 436 -7.10 25.57 -25.63
CA VAL A 436 -6.22 26.53 -26.30
C VAL A 436 -6.52 26.57 -27.80
N ASN A 437 -6.49 27.76 -28.39
CA ASN A 437 -6.58 27.87 -29.85
C ASN A 437 -5.28 27.34 -30.47
N PRO A 438 -5.33 26.28 -31.27
CA PRO A 438 -4.13 25.63 -31.80
C PRO A 438 -3.35 26.51 -32.82
N ALA A 439 -4.01 27.48 -33.43
CA ALA A 439 -3.36 28.37 -34.39
C ALA A 439 -2.54 29.50 -33.71
N THR A 440 -2.93 29.93 -32.55
CA THR A 440 -2.29 31.05 -31.85
C THR A 440 -1.49 30.64 -30.62
N GLY A 441 -1.81 29.51 -29.99
CA GLY A 441 -1.19 29.08 -28.74
C GLY A 441 -1.54 29.95 -27.52
N ASN A 442 -2.42 30.95 -27.69
CA ASN A 442 -2.75 31.88 -26.63
C ASN A 442 -3.54 31.18 -25.50
N SER A 443 -3.14 31.43 -24.28
CA SER A 443 -3.76 30.95 -23.06
C SER A 443 -3.56 32.00 -21.95
N SER A 444 -4.08 31.74 -20.77
CA SER A 444 -3.92 32.61 -19.61
C SER A 444 -3.17 31.88 -18.50
N LEU A 445 -2.40 32.63 -17.74
CA LEU A 445 -1.92 32.15 -16.45
C LEU A 445 -3.12 32.02 -15.49
N ASN A 446 -3.09 30.99 -14.66
CA ASN A 446 -3.99 30.89 -13.53
C ASN A 446 -3.54 31.85 -12.42
N ASN A 447 -4.25 31.87 -11.30
CA ASN A 447 -3.81 32.65 -10.16
C ASN A 447 -2.58 32.04 -9.50
N ASN A 448 -1.77 32.89 -8.88
CA ASN A 448 -0.76 32.43 -7.94
C ASN A 448 -1.49 31.91 -6.69
N LEU A 449 -1.15 30.72 -6.28
CA LEU A 449 -1.75 30.03 -5.13
C LEU A 449 -0.68 29.65 -4.14
N ARG A 450 -0.96 29.86 -2.86
CA ARG A 450 -0.17 29.36 -1.74
C ARG A 450 -1.07 28.68 -0.73
N TYR A 451 -0.64 27.50 -0.28
CA TYR A 451 -1.28 26.72 0.76
C TYR A 451 -0.27 26.41 1.85
N ASP A 452 -0.64 26.59 3.11
CA ASP A 452 0.04 26.06 4.27
C ASP A 452 -0.96 25.20 5.05
N ASN A 453 -0.84 23.89 4.89
CA ASN A 453 -1.73 22.89 5.47
C ASN A 453 -1.06 22.22 6.64
N LYS A 454 -1.79 22.04 7.74
CA LYS A 454 -1.36 21.30 8.91
C LYS A 454 -2.44 20.32 9.29
N ALA A 455 -2.06 19.10 9.61
CA ALA A 455 -2.96 18.09 10.15
C ALA A 455 -2.36 17.41 11.36
N GLU A 456 -3.18 17.21 12.38
CA GLU A 456 -2.87 16.42 13.56
C GLU A 456 -3.92 15.33 13.68
N GLN A 457 -3.47 14.09 13.73
CA GLN A 457 -4.36 12.93 13.79
C GLN A 457 -3.96 12.03 14.96
N TRP A 458 -4.96 11.60 15.71
CA TRP A 458 -4.84 10.56 16.72
C TRP A 458 -5.69 9.37 16.28
N GLY A 459 -5.09 8.20 16.31
CA GLY A 459 -5.77 6.93 16.04
C GLY A 459 -5.52 5.95 17.16
N TYR A 460 -6.58 5.34 17.65
CA TYR A 460 -6.52 4.30 18.67
C TYR A 460 -7.33 3.10 18.21
N ASN A 461 -6.78 1.91 18.40
CA ASN A 461 -7.43 0.64 18.12
C ASN A 461 -7.23 -0.31 19.30
N LEU A 462 -8.29 -1.04 19.65
CA LEU A 462 -8.28 -2.11 20.64
C LEU A 462 -9.05 -3.30 20.08
N SER A 463 -8.46 -4.48 20.15
CA SER A 463 -9.13 -5.73 19.75
C SER A 463 -8.75 -6.87 20.68
N LEU A 464 -9.70 -7.74 20.90
CA LEU A 464 -9.56 -9.00 21.62
C LEU A 464 -10.10 -10.10 20.73
N ASN A 465 -9.24 -11.05 20.33
CA ASN A 465 -9.62 -12.17 19.49
C ASN A 465 -9.21 -13.49 20.12
N GLY A 466 -9.97 -14.54 19.82
CA GLY A 466 -9.64 -15.86 20.30
C GLY A 466 -10.71 -16.90 19.98
N PRO A 467 -10.40 -18.18 20.28
CA PRO A 467 -11.32 -19.29 20.10
C PRO A 467 -12.38 -19.32 21.20
N PHE A 468 -13.54 -19.86 20.85
CA PHE A 468 -14.57 -20.24 21.80
C PHE A 468 -15.26 -21.53 21.36
N GLU A 469 -15.73 -22.31 22.31
CA GLU A 469 -16.45 -23.55 22.03
C GLU A 469 -17.96 -23.32 22.07
N LEU A 470 -18.65 -23.80 21.04
CA LEU A 470 -20.11 -23.81 20.98
C LEU A 470 -20.59 -25.06 20.24
N LEU A 471 -21.55 -25.78 20.81
CA LEU A 471 -22.13 -27.02 20.25
C LEU A 471 -21.06 -28.07 19.89
N GLY A 472 -20.00 -28.17 20.69
CA GLY A 472 -18.93 -29.15 20.51
C GLY A 472 -17.99 -28.84 19.33
N ARG A 473 -17.98 -27.60 18.81
CA ARG A 473 -17.06 -27.11 17.78
C ARG A 473 -16.30 -25.85 18.23
N ASN A 474 -15.09 -25.71 17.77
CA ASN A 474 -14.31 -24.52 17.99
C ASN A 474 -14.67 -23.43 16.95
N HIS A 475 -14.89 -22.25 17.44
CA HIS A 475 -15.24 -21.05 16.69
C HIS A 475 -14.24 -19.95 17.00
N GLU A 476 -14.23 -18.88 16.22
CA GLU A 476 -13.39 -17.71 16.46
C GLU A 476 -14.23 -16.47 16.67
N LEU A 477 -13.83 -15.61 17.59
CA LEU A 477 -14.47 -14.33 17.88
C LEU A 477 -13.42 -13.23 17.94
N VAL A 478 -13.70 -12.10 17.30
CA VAL A 478 -13.02 -10.84 17.58
C VAL A 478 -14.03 -9.80 18.02
N VAL A 479 -13.70 -9.07 19.06
CA VAL A 479 -14.42 -7.87 19.50
C VAL A 479 -13.44 -6.74 19.63
N GLY A 480 -13.88 -5.53 19.29
CA GLY A 480 -12.96 -4.41 19.35
C GLY A 480 -13.62 -3.07 19.17
N GLY A 481 -12.79 -2.04 19.20
CA GLY A 481 -13.22 -0.68 18.98
C GLY A 481 -12.07 0.20 18.53
N ASP A 482 -12.41 1.30 17.90
CA ASP A 482 -11.45 2.30 17.43
C ASP A 482 -11.94 3.71 17.65
N TYR A 483 -10.99 4.61 17.70
CA TYR A 483 -11.22 6.03 17.81
C TYR A 483 -10.23 6.78 16.92
N GLN A 484 -10.73 7.74 16.16
CA GLN A 484 -9.94 8.65 15.36
C GLN A 484 -10.37 10.09 15.64
N LYS A 485 -9.37 10.96 15.82
CA LYS A 485 -9.54 12.39 15.87
C LYS A 485 -8.59 13.02 14.86
N GLU A 486 -9.07 13.94 14.05
CA GLU A 486 -8.25 14.72 13.13
C GLU A 486 -8.59 16.19 13.26
N ASN A 487 -7.56 17.02 13.41
CA ASN A 487 -7.64 18.47 13.33
C ASN A 487 -6.85 18.89 12.08
N PHE A 488 -7.48 19.65 11.22
CA PHE A 488 -6.88 20.16 10.00
C PHE A 488 -6.99 21.67 9.94
N ASP A 489 -5.93 22.34 9.53
CA ASP A 489 -5.85 23.78 9.31
C ASP A 489 -5.23 24.04 7.93
N ASN A 490 -5.97 24.68 7.06
CA ASN A 490 -5.53 25.10 5.73
C ASN A 490 -5.57 26.62 5.65
N ASN A 491 -4.42 27.24 5.45
CA ASN A 491 -4.31 28.66 5.12
C ASN A 491 -4.06 28.81 3.62
N HIS A 492 -4.99 29.44 2.92
CA HIS A 492 -4.94 29.62 1.48
C HIS A 492 -4.88 31.08 1.10
N ILE A 493 -3.85 31.44 0.32
CA ILE A 493 -3.66 32.78 -0.26
C ILE A 493 -3.74 32.67 -1.78
N ARG A 494 -4.45 33.60 -2.37
CA ARG A 494 -4.58 33.76 -3.81
C ARG A 494 -4.20 35.18 -4.23
N ILE A 495 -3.33 35.28 -5.24
CA ILE A 495 -2.99 36.53 -5.92
C ILE A 495 -3.38 36.37 -7.38
N ASN A 496 -4.25 37.23 -7.87
CA ASN A 496 -4.72 37.18 -9.25
C ASN A 496 -3.58 37.37 -10.25
N ASN A 497 -3.67 36.65 -11.34
CA ASN A 497 -2.83 36.84 -12.51
C ASN A 497 -3.76 36.82 -13.74
N THR A 498 -3.69 37.88 -14.57
CA THR A 498 -4.50 38.03 -15.78
C THR A 498 -3.65 38.01 -17.05
N SER A 499 -2.37 37.65 -16.94
CA SER A 499 -1.47 37.68 -18.08
C SER A 499 -1.86 36.63 -19.12
N THR A 500 -1.92 37.07 -20.37
CA THR A 500 -2.03 36.19 -21.53
C THR A 500 -0.62 35.72 -21.93
N VAL A 501 -0.47 34.44 -22.19
CA VAL A 501 0.79 33.82 -22.58
C VAL A 501 0.59 32.93 -23.79
N ASN A 502 1.69 32.66 -24.50
CA ASN A 502 1.67 31.68 -25.59
C ASN A 502 2.30 30.38 -25.08
N ILE A 503 1.54 29.28 -25.11
CA ILE A 503 2.01 27.98 -24.57
C ILE A 503 3.13 27.37 -25.40
N PHE A 504 3.25 27.70 -26.69
CA PHE A 504 4.29 27.17 -27.56
C PHE A 504 5.67 27.82 -27.32
N ASN A 505 5.67 29.03 -26.70
CA ASN A 505 6.87 29.80 -26.38
C ASN A 505 7.01 30.08 -24.87
N TRP A 506 6.31 29.29 -24.04
CA TRP A 506 6.35 29.47 -22.60
C TRP A 506 7.75 29.19 -22.03
N GLN A 507 8.20 30.10 -21.17
CA GLN A 507 9.46 29.99 -20.47
C GLN A 507 9.19 30.02 -18.97
N PRO A 508 9.36 28.91 -18.22
CA PRO A 508 9.04 28.83 -16.78
C PRO A 508 9.77 29.87 -15.92
N ASN A 509 10.97 30.32 -16.37
CA ASN A 509 11.76 31.34 -15.66
C ASN A 509 11.29 32.79 -15.95
N SER A 510 10.35 32.99 -16.86
CA SER A 510 9.92 34.34 -17.26
C SER A 510 9.03 35.04 -16.23
N LEU A 511 8.52 34.30 -15.26
CA LEU A 511 7.61 34.78 -14.23
C LEU A 511 8.30 34.79 -12.87
N ALA A 512 8.34 35.97 -12.23
CA ALA A 512 8.85 36.09 -10.87
C ALA A 512 7.82 35.57 -9.83
N GLU A 513 8.30 35.01 -8.75
CA GLU A 513 7.47 34.67 -7.60
C GLU A 513 6.90 35.97 -6.99
N PRO A 514 5.58 36.00 -6.67
CA PRO A 514 4.99 37.17 -6.02
C PRO A 514 5.48 37.30 -4.58
N ASP A 515 5.50 38.52 -4.09
CA ASP A 515 5.75 38.77 -2.66
C ASP A 515 4.54 38.33 -1.82
N TRP A 516 4.61 37.14 -1.25
CA TRP A 516 3.54 36.56 -0.39
C TRP A 516 3.37 37.29 0.95
N SER A 517 4.26 38.21 1.33
CA SER A 517 4.11 39.03 2.52
C SER A 517 3.28 40.29 2.28
N ASN A 518 3.13 40.68 1.02
CA ASN A 518 2.39 41.87 0.61
C ASN A 518 0.88 41.58 0.51
N THR A 519 0.17 41.80 1.59
CA THR A 519 -1.29 41.53 1.67
C THR A 519 -2.12 42.37 0.72
N SER A 520 -1.60 43.50 0.19
CA SER A 520 -2.30 44.32 -0.79
C SER A 520 -2.46 43.66 -2.16
N LEU A 521 -1.67 42.63 -2.43
CA LEU A 521 -1.76 41.83 -3.65
C LEU A 521 -2.82 40.73 -3.57
N TYR A 522 -3.34 40.45 -2.38
CA TYR A 522 -4.27 39.36 -2.21
C TYR A 522 -5.61 39.63 -2.92
N SER A 523 -6.06 38.67 -3.69
CA SER A 523 -7.40 38.63 -4.27
C SER A 523 -8.34 37.72 -3.49
N ASN A 524 -7.78 36.83 -2.67
CA ASN A 524 -8.49 36.03 -1.69
C ASN A 524 -7.53 35.53 -0.61
N HIS A 525 -8.02 35.42 0.61
CA HIS A 525 -7.28 34.82 1.72
C HIS A 525 -8.29 34.20 2.67
N TYR A 526 -8.17 32.88 2.89
CA TYR A 526 -9.05 32.18 3.82
C TYR A 526 -8.34 31.11 4.61
N ASN A 527 -8.88 30.85 5.79
CA ASN A 527 -8.59 29.68 6.59
C ASN A 527 -9.78 28.72 6.54
N ASP A 528 -9.49 27.47 6.35
CA ASP A 528 -10.44 26.37 6.42
C ASP A 528 -9.91 25.38 7.46
N ARG A 529 -10.63 25.25 8.57
CA ARG A 529 -10.26 24.39 9.69
C ARG A 529 -11.35 23.38 9.89
N PHE A 530 -10.98 22.10 10.02
CA PHE A 530 -11.96 21.13 10.43
C PHE A 530 -11.49 20.26 11.59
N ASN A 531 -12.46 19.82 12.36
CA ASN A 531 -12.31 18.80 13.37
C ASN A 531 -13.15 17.61 12.98
N LEU A 532 -12.53 16.46 12.87
CA LEU A 532 -13.17 15.19 12.58
C LEU A 532 -13.00 14.24 13.76
N TYR A 533 -14.09 13.62 14.17
CA TYR A 533 -14.11 12.55 15.17
C TYR A 533 -14.85 11.36 14.61
N GLN A 534 -14.23 10.20 14.69
CA GLN A 534 -14.84 8.94 14.36
C GLN A 534 -14.57 7.94 15.47
N ARG A 535 -15.56 7.16 15.83
CA ARG A 535 -15.43 6.06 16.78
C ARG A 535 -16.33 4.92 16.37
N GLY A 536 -15.90 3.71 16.70
CA GLY A 536 -16.71 2.52 16.44
C GLY A 536 -16.40 1.40 17.38
N ALA A 537 -17.38 0.53 17.52
CA ALA A 537 -17.23 -0.76 18.16
C ALA A 537 -17.68 -1.84 17.18
N PHE A 538 -16.96 -2.93 17.10
CA PHE A 538 -17.24 -4.02 16.18
C PHE A 538 -17.13 -5.38 16.87
N ALA A 539 -17.82 -6.34 16.29
CA ALA A 539 -17.66 -7.75 16.63
C ALA A 539 -17.77 -8.58 15.34
N THR A 540 -16.96 -9.63 15.25
CA THR A 540 -17.01 -10.61 14.17
C THR A 540 -16.80 -11.99 14.74
N ALA A 541 -17.69 -12.93 14.42
CA ALA A 541 -17.56 -14.34 14.78
C ALA A 541 -17.50 -15.21 13.53
N ARG A 542 -16.59 -16.18 13.53
CA ARG A 542 -16.51 -17.26 12.54
C ARG A 542 -16.98 -18.55 13.18
N PHE A 543 -18.07 -19.08 12.67
CA PHE A 543 -18.72 -20.31 13.12
C PHE A 543 -18.33 -21.46 12.20
N GLU A 544 -17.78 -22.53 12.75
CA GLU A 544 -17.59 -23.80 12.09
C GLU A 544 -18.91 -24.57 12.15
N LEU A 545 -19.75 -24.49 11.08
CA LEU A 545 -21.04 -25.12 11.04
C LEU A 545 -20.94 -26.63 10.78
N ALA A 546 -19.99 -27.00 9.92
CA ALA A 546 -19.60 -28.37 9.59
C ALA A 546 -18.11 -28.33 9.23
N ASP A 547 -17.50 -29.46 8.96
CA ASP A 547 -16.08 -29.52 8.62
C ASP A 547 -15.74 -28.75 7.34
N ASP A 548 -16.68 -28.67 6.42
CA ASP A 548 -16.60 -28.00 5.13
C ASP A 548 -17.43 -26.71 5.04
N TRP A 549 -18.19 -26.32 6.08
CA TRP A 549 -19.04 -25.14 6.08
C TRP A 549 -18.69 -24.16 7.20
N LYS A 550 -18.42 -22.94 6.84
CA LYS A 550 -18.08 -21.84 7.76
C LYS A 550 -19.00 -20.65 7.51
N LEU A 551 -19.45 -20.03 8.59
CA LEU A 551 -20.27 -18.81 8.55
C LEU A 551 -19.57 -17.71 9.33
N ILE A 552 -19.34 -16.57 8.68
CA ILE A 552 -18.79 -15.38 9.32
C ILE A 552 -19.91 -14.36 9.44
N LEU A 553 -20.17 -13.91 10.66
CA LEU A 553 -21.12 -12.83 10.94
C LEU A 553 -20.40 -11.72 11.69
N GLY A 554 -20.63 -10.49 11.27
CA GLY A 554 -20.03 -9.34 11.91
C GLY A 554 -20.94 -8.12 11.84
N GLY A 555 -20.63 -7.16 12.68
CA GLY A 555 -21.29 -5.88 12.67
C GLY A 555 -20.47 -4.81 13.37
N ARG A 556 -20.70 -3.57 12.98
CA ARG A 556 -20.06 -2.41 13.55
C ARG A 556 -21.07 -1.31 13.84
N TYR A 557 -21.00 -0.73 15.01
CA TYR A 557 -21.63 0.53 15.35
C TYR A 557 -20.64 1.66 15.24
N SER A 558 -21.02 2.74 14.54
CA SER A 558 -20.15 3.89 14.29
C SER A 558 -20.82 5.21 14.63
N ALA A 559 -20.02 6.18 15.05
CA ALA A 559 -20.41 7.57 15.14
C ALA A 559 -19.34 8.43 14.46
N TYR A 560 -19.80 9.45 13.74
CA TYR A 560 -19.00 10.38 12.97
C TYR A 560 -19.42 11.81 13.27
N SER A 561 -18.45 12.70 13.48
CA SER A 561 -18.68 14.13 13.67
C SER A 561 -17.62 14.90 12.89
N TYR A 562 -18.06 15.87 12.13
CA TYR A 562 -17.20 16.75 11.34
C TYR A 562 -17.71 18.18 11.49
N ASP A 563 -16.85 19.09 11.94
CA ASP A 563 -17.11 20.50 12.05
C ASP A 563 -16.07 21.27 11.25
N GLU A 564 -16.51 22.08 10.30
CA GLU A 564 -15.68 22.89 9.41
C GLU A 564 -15.91 24.37 9.69
N TYR A 565 -14.86 25.07 10.06
CA TYR A 565 -14.82 26.49 10.33
C TYR A 565 -14.13 27.18 9.15
N PHE A 566 -14.90 27.78 8.28
CA PHE A 566 -14.39 28.56 7.16
C PHE A 566 -14.34 30.04 7.51
N THR A 567 -13.18 30.70 7.35
CA THR A 567 -12.99 32.14 7.57
C THR A 567 -12.36 32.74 6.32
N ASN A 568 -13.06 33.64 5.67
CA ASN A 568 -12.54 34.43 4.56
C ASN A 568 -12.09 35.82 5.06
N HIS A 569 -10.79 36.01 5.21
CA HIS A 569 -10.18 37.24 5.70
C HIS A 569 -10.31 38.38 4.70
N PHE A 570 -10.37 38.10 3.41
CA PHE A 570 -10.52 39.09 2.35
C PHE A 570 -11.94 39.70 2.33
N ARG A 571 -12.96 38.87 2.59
CA ARG A 571 -14.36 39.26 2.62
C ARG A 571 -14.88 39.56 4.02
N ASN A 572 -14.08 39.35 5.03
CA ASN A 572 -14.44 39.41 6.45
C ASN A 572 -15.73 38.62 6.77
N THR A 573 -15.78 37.38 6.33
CA THR A 573 -16.88 36.45 6.57
C THR A 573 -16.43 35.18 7.16
N SER A 574 -17.26 34.57 8.02
CA SER A 574 -16.99 33.21 8.56
C SER A 574 -18.28 32.40 8.54
N SER A 575 -18.11 31.09 8.44
CA SER A 575 -19.20 30.11 8.50
C SER A 575 -18.76 28.84 9.21
N LEU A 576 -19.74 28.18 9.83
CA LEU A 576 -19.59 26.85 10.41
C LEU A 576 -20.50 25.89 9.65
N SER A 577 -19.92 24.80 9.17
CA SER A 577 -20.63 23.65 8.62
C SER A 577 -20.41 22.44 9.53
N SER A 578 -21.48 21.81 9.97
CA SER A 578 -21.41 20.64 10.83
C SER A 578 -22.12 19.44 10.19
N LEU A 579 -21.50 18.29 10.29
CA LEU A 579 -22.04 17.03 9.79
C LEU A 579 -21.86 15.94 10.86
N HIS A 580 -22.98 15.42 11.31
CA HIS A 580 -23.00 14.38 12.35
C HIS A 580 -23.81 13.18 11.87
N ALA A 581 -23.25 12.01 12.01
CA ALA A 581 -23.93 10.74 11.86
C ALA A 581 -23.66 9.90 13.09
N SER A 582 -24.68 9.44 13.76
CA SER A 582 -24.59 8.65 14.98
C SER A 582 -25.45 7.40 14.87
N ASN A 583 -25.01 6.34 15.54
CA ASN A 583 -25.71 5.07 15.57
C ASN A 583 -25.83 4.39 14.19
N GLU A 584 -24.84 4.59 13.33
CA GLU A 584 -24.76 3.90 12.05
C GLU A 584 -24.33 2.45 12.28
N PHE A 585 -25.23 1.52 11.99
CA PHE A 585 -24.93 0.08 12.07
C PHE A 585 -24.55 -0.44 10.68
N VAL A 586 -23.42 -1.11 10.59
CA VAL A 586 -22.87 -1.68 9.37
C VAL A 586 -22.76 -3.19 9.53
N PRO A 587 -23.66 -3.98 8.91
CA PRO A 587 -23.63 -5.43 8.95
C PRO A 587 -22.60 -6.01 7.98
N TYR A 588 -22.13 -7.20 8.33
CA TYR A 588 -21.26 -8.04 7.51
C TYR A 588 -21.69 -9.50 7.62
N GLY A 589 -21.66 -10.24 6.52
CA GLY A 589 -21.91 -11.67 6.49
C GLY A 589 -21.13 -12.37 5.40
N GLY A 590 -20.61 -13.56 5.69
CA GLY A 590 -19.89 -14.41 4.74
C GLY A 590 -20.21 -15.89 4.99
N LEU A 591 -20.55 -16.63 3.95
CA LEU A 591 -20.73 -18.07 3.97
C LEU A 591 -19.65 -18.68 3.09
N LEU A 592 -18.94 -19.69 3.61
CA LEU A 592 -17.90 -20.41 2.91
C LEU A 592 -18.24 -21.89 2.88
N TRP A 593 -17.94 -22.53 1.76
CA TRP A 593 -18.06 -23.95 1.55
C TRP A 593 -16.81 -24.51 0.90
N ASP A 594 -16.07 -25.32 1.66
CA ASP A 594 -14.89 -26.04 1.18
C ASP A 594 -15.36 -27.29 0.43
N PHE A 595 -15.75 -27.13 -0.84
CA PHE A 595 -16.29 -28.20 -1.66
C PHE A 595 -15.25 -29.18 -2.20
N ALA A 596 -13.97 -28.84 -2.04
CA ALA A 596 -12.81 -29.71 -2.29
C ALA A 596 -11.60 -29.20 -1.48
N ASP A 597 -10.60 -30.06 -1.27
CA ASP A 597 -9.45 -29.79 -0.41
C ASP A 597 -8.77 -28.46 -0.69
N ASN A 598 -8.66 -28.07 -1.96
CA ASN A 598 -7.98 -26.84 -2.37
C ASN A 598 -8.95 -25.72 -2.79
N TYR A 599 -10.25 -25.91 -2.71
CA TYR A 599 -11.21 -24.95 -3.24
C TYR A 599 -12.31 -24.61 -2.25
N THR A 600 -12.59 -23.32 -2.13
CA THR A 600 -13.66 -22.75 -1.31
C THR A 600 -14.57 -21.90 -2.19
N TRP A 601 -15.85 -22.23 -2.21
CA TRP A 601 -16.88 -21.30 -2.68
C TRP A 601 -17.29 -20.37 -1.55
N TYR A 602 -17.62 -19.13 -1.90
CA TYR A 602 -18.09 -18.16 -0.91
C TYR A 602 -19.21 -17.29 -1.45
N LEU A 603 -20.01 -16.79 -0.51
CA LEU A 603 -21.00 -15.73 -0.69
C LEU A 603 -20.79 -14.70 0.41
N SER A 604 -20.78 -13.41 0.09
CA SER A 604 -20.66 -12.35 1.09
C SER A 604 -21.55 -11.15 0.86
N TYR A 605 -21.85 -10.50 1.96
CA TYR A 605 -22.58 -9.26 2.08
C TYR A 605 -21.77 -8.31 2.96
N ALA A 606 -21.49 -7.10 2.46
CA ALA A 606 -20.78 -6.08 3.22
C ALA A 606 -21.39 -4.72 2.93
N GLU A 607 -21.49 -3.89 3.95
CA GLU A 607 -21.95 -2.50 3.83
C GLU A 607 -20.87 -1.50 4.22
N ILE A 608 -21.07 -0.28 3.80
CA ILE A 608 -20.36 0.92 4.23
C ILE A 608 -21.32 2.11 4.14
N TYR A 609 -21.13 3.11 5.00
CA TYR A 609 -21.90 4.34 4.91
C TYR A 609 -20.97 5.53 4.68
N LYS A 610 -21.51 6.61 4.10
CA LYS A 610 -20.82 7.89 3.94
C LYS A 610 -21.75 9.03 4.32
N PRO A 611 -21.42 9.80 5.36
CA PRO A 611 -22.17 11.01 5.67
C PRO A 611 -22.18 11.99 4.51
N GLN A 612 -23.27 12.74 4.33
CA GLN A 612 -23.38 13.78 3.32
C GLN A 612 -23.92 15.08 3.90
N SER A 613 -23.47 16.21 3.36
CA SER A 613 -23.75 17.55 3.87
C SER A 613 -25.00 18.19 3.30
N GLU A 614 -25.60 17.58 2.28
CA GLU A 614 -26.79 18.10 1.60
C GLU A 614 -28.01 18.00 2.53
N LYS A 615 -28.92 19.00 2.35
CA LYS A 615 -30.11 19.15 3.18
C LYS A 615 -31.38 18.93 2.37
N ASP A 616 -32.41 18.40 3.05
CA ASP A 616 -33.75 18.27 2.50
C ASP A 616 -34.47 19.63 2.42
N ARG A 617 -35.71 19.61 1.93
CA ARG A 617 -36.58 20.82 1.82
C ARG A 617 -36.83 21.52 3.14
N ASN A 618 -36.67 20.84 4.27
CA ASN A 618 -36.88 21.39 5.62
C ASN A 618 -35.56 21.84 6.27
N GLY A 619 -34.43 21.78 5.54
CA GLY A 619 -33.11 22.15 6.05
C GLY A 619 -32.45 21.06 6.92
N LYS A 620 -33.02 19.84 7.03
CA LYS A 620 -32.45 18.70 7.71
C LYS A 620 -31.41 18.00 6.83
N LEU A 621 -30.30 17.56 7.40
CA LEU A 621 -29.32 16.73 6.70
C LEU A 621 -29.99 15.48 6.10
N LEU A 622 -29.60 15.13 4.89
CA LEU A 622 -30.00 13.87 4.27
C LEU A 622 -29.40 12.67 5.04
N PRO A 623 -30.06 11.48 4.99
CA PRO A 623 -29.47 10.26 5.52
C PRO A 623 -28.12 10.00 4.85
N ALA A 624 -27.26 9.24 5.51
CA ALA A 624 -25.97 8.86 4.94
C ALA A 624 -26.16 8.07 3.63
N ILE A 625 -25.22 8.25 2.71
CA ILE A 625 -25.11 7.39 1.54
C ILE A 625 -24.74 6.00 2.02
N THR A 626 -25.36 4.97 1.49
CA THR A 626 -25.05 3.58 1.78
C THR A 626 -24.43 2.91 0.57
N GLY A 627 -23.36 2.14 0.77
CA GLY A 627 -22.74 1.29 -0.24
C GLY A 627 -22.84 -0.17 0.16
N THR A 628 -23.60 -0.96 -0.57
CA THR A 628 -23.80 -2.39 -0.31
C THR A 628 -23.06 -3.20 -1.37
N ASN A 629 -22.18 -4.10 -0.94
CA ASN A 629 -21.46 -5.04 -1.79
C ASN A 629 -22.00 -6.46 -1.61
N TYR A 630 -22.45 -7.05 -2.70
CA TYR A 630 -22.76 -8.48 -2.82
C TYR A 630 -21.65 -9.12 -3.64
N GLU A 631 -21.06 -10.19 -3.13
CA GLU A 631 -19.98 -10.88 -3.80
C GLU A 631 -20.11 -12.39 -3.64
N THR A 632 -19.87 -13.15 -4.71
CA THR A 632 -19.75 -14.60 -4.68
C THR A 632 -18.60 -15.03 -5.57
N GLY A 633 -17.95 -16.13 -5.24
CA GLY A 633 -16.80 -16.58 -5.99
C GLY A 633 -16.26 -17.92 -5.55
N VAL A 634 -15.17 -18.30 -6.20
CA VAL A 634 -14.38 -19.48 -5.85
C VAL A 634 -12.96 -19.06 -5.60
N LYS A 635 -12.38 -19.54 -4.52
CA LYS A 635 -10.97 -19.37 -4.16
C LYS A 635 -10.26 -20.71 -4.15
N GLY A 636 -9.04 -20.72 -4.63
CA GLY A 636 -8.17 -21.88 -4.61
C GLY A 636 -6.87 -21.59 -3.86
N GLU A 637 -6.38 -22.55 -3.11
CA GLU A 637 -5.13 -22.52 -2.40
C GLU A 637 -4.35 -23.82 -2.68
N PHE A 638 -3.11 -23.67 -3.15
CA PHE A 638 -2.28 -24.78 -3.60
C PHE A 638 -0.90 -24.66 -2.99
N PHE A 639 -0.19 -25.79 -2.90
CA PHE A 639 1.18 -25.86 -2.39
C PHE A 639 1.30 -25.25 -0.99
N ASP A 640 0.38 -25.63 -0.10
CA ASP A 640 0.32 -25.15 1.29
C ASP A 640 0.25 -23.61 1.41
N GLY A 641 -0.47 -22.95 0.49
CA GLY A 641 -0.66 -21.50 0.48
C GLY A 641 0.35 -20.72 -0.38
N ASP A 642 1.31 -21.41 -0.99
CA ASP A 642 2.30 -20.77 -1.87
C ASP A 642 1.70 -20.26 -3.19
N LEU A 643 0.51 -20.76 -3.60
CA LEU A 643 -0.25 -20.28 -4.76
C LEU A 643 -1.71 -20.08 -4.40
N ASN A 644 -2.19 -18.88 -4.57
CA ASN A 644 -3.60 -18.52 -4.37
C ASN A 644 -4.25 -18.11 -5.69
N THR A 645 -5.50 -18.52 -5.88
CA THR A 645 -6.34 -18.13 -7.01
C THR A 645 -7.69 -17.64 -6.53
N SER A 646 -8.31 -16.73 -7.24
CA SER A 646 -9.68 -16.31 -6.97
C SER A 646 -10.42 -15.91 -8.23
N LEU A 647 -11.70 -16.26 -8.28
CA LEU A 647 -12.66 -15.77 -9.26
C LEU A 647 -13.85 -15.22 -8.50
N ALA A 648 -14.16 -13.94 -8.66
CA ALA A 648 -15.21 -13.24 -7.96
C ALA A 648 -16.20 -12.60 -8.93
N LEU A 649 -17.48 -12.68 -8.61
CA LEU A 649 -18.57 -11.91 -9.20
C LEU A 649 -19.05 -10.91 -8.15
N PHE A 650 -19.03 -9.62 -8.47
CA PHE A 650 -19.41 -8.58 -7.54
C PHE A 650 -20.54 -7.69 -8.07
N ARG A 651 -21.33 -7.16 -7.14
CA ARG A 651 -22.31 -6.10 -7.39
C ARG A 651 -22.33 -5.14 -6.20
N ILE A 652 -22.06 -3.86 -6.47
CA ILE A 652 -22.14 -2.78 -5.51
C ILE A 652 -23.33 -1.90 -5.88
N ILE A 653 -24.17 -1.60 -4.91
CA ILE A 653 -25.24 -0.60 -5.00
C ILE A 653 -24.89 0.52 -4.03
N GLN A 654 -24.76 1.74 -4.54
CA GLN A 654 -24.62 2.94 -3.73
C GLN A 654 -25.93 3.74 -3.81
N ALA A 655 -26.63 3.83 -2.70
CA ALA A 655 -27.96 4.43 -2.58
C ALA A 655 -27.93 5.71 -1.72
N ASN A 656 -29.07 6.39 -1.65
CA ASN A 656 -29.27 7.63 -0.87
C ASN A 656 -28.41 8.82 -1.28
N ARG A 657 -27.87 8.83 -2.49
CA ARG A 657 -27.10 9.97 -2.98
C ARG A 657 -27.99 11.20 -3.14
N ALA A 658 -27.46 12.36 -2.78
CA ALA A 658 -28.16 13.61 -2.95
C ALA A 658 -28.47 13.88 -4.42
N MET A 659 -29.72 14.18 -4.71
CA MET A 659 -30.22 14.70 -5.98
C MET A 659 -30.84 16.06 -5.74
N ALA A 660 -30.36 17.08 -6.45
CA ALA A 660 -30.92 18.43 -6.36
C ALA A 660 -32.39 18.41 -6.73
N VAL A 661 -33.22 19.10 -5.93
CA VAL A 661 -34.63 19.30 -6.23
C VAL A 661 -34.73 20.35 -7.33
N ALA A 662 -35.44 20.02 -8.43
CA ALA A 662 -35.53 20.90 -9.60
C ALA A 662 -36.31 22.18 -9.29
N ASP A 663 -37.38 22.10 -8.49
CA ASP A 663 -38.17 23.22 -8.04
C ASP A 663 -37.67 23.73 -6.69
N SER A 664 -36.86 24.78 -6.72
CA SER A 664 -36.31 25.40 -5.50
C SER A 664 -37.37 26.09 -4.64
N SER A 665 -38.60 26.31 -5.16
CA SER A 665 -39.67 26.94 -4.39
C SER A 665 -40.18 26.09 -3.23
N VAL A 666 -39.95 24.77 -3.30
CA VAL A 666 -40.29 23.82 -2.22
C VAL A 666 -39.23 23.74 -1.14
N CYS A 667 -38.05 24.36 -1.35
CA CYS A 667 -36.96 24.38 -0.39
C CYS A 667 -37.17 25.51 0.64
N LEU A 668 -36.46 25.42 1.77
CA LEU A 668 -36.43 26.50 2.74
C LEU A 668 -36.01 27.81 2.03
N ILE A 669 -36.73 28.89 2.30
CA ILE A 669 -36.57 30.17 1.58
C ILE A 669 -35.08 30.58 1.48
N GLY A 670 -34.64 30.87 0.25
CA GLY A 670 -33.28 31.33 -0.03
C GLY A 670 -32.21 30.22 -0.06
N THR A 671 -32.62 28.94 -0.05
CA THR A 671 -31.68 27.81 -0.10
C THR A 671 -31.95 26.88 -1.30
N SER A 672 -30.97 26.08 -1.66
CA SER A 672 -31.15 24.89 -2.49
C SER A 672 -31.32 23.66 -1.59
N CYS A 673 -32.12 22.71 -2.03
CA CYS A 673 -32.32 21.48 -1.30
C CYS A 673 -32.17 20.24 -2.21
N SER A 674 -31.98 19.09 -1.57
CA SER A 674 -31.78 17.83 -2.24
C SER A 674 -32.67 16.74 -1.64
N GLN A 675 -32.79 15.63 -2.33
CA GLN A 675 -33.48 14.42 -1.86
C GLN A 675 -32.52 13.22 -2.00
N ALA A 676 -32.59 12.27 -1.07
CA ALA A 676 -31.73 11.10 -1.02
C ALA A 676 -32.29 9.97 -1.91
N GLN A 677 -32.29 10.19 -3.23
CA GLN A 677 -32.88 9.26 -4.22
C GLN A 677 -31.89 8.81 -5.28
N GLY A 678 -30.71 9.37 -5.33
CA GLY A 678 -29.68 8.98 -6.30
C GLY A 678 -29.17 7.57 -6.02
N GLU A 679 -29.04 6.75 -7.06
CA GLU A 679 -28.56 5.38 -6.97
C GLU A 679 -27.56 5.07 -8.09
N ILE A 680 -26.48 4.36 -7.71
CA ILE A 680 -25.44 3.91 -8.62
C ILE A 680 -25.27 2.42 -8.45
N ARG A 681 -25.05 1.71 -9.56
CA ARG A 681 -24.65 0.31 -9.57
C ARG A 681 -23.29 0.16 -10.23
N SER A 682 -22.40 -0.59 -9.58
CA SER A 682 -21.18 -1.15 -10.19
C SER A 682 -21.22 -2.67 -10.07
N GLN A 683 -20.91 -3.38 -11.14
CA GLN A 683 -20.89 -4.84 -11.15
C GLN A 683 -19.83 -5.36 -12.11
N GLY A 684 -19.35 -6.56 -11.87
CA GLY A 684 -18.32 -7.13 -12.71
C GLY A 684 -17.79 -8.48 -12.27
N VAL A 685 -16.64 -8.80 -12.85
CA VAL A 685 -15.91 -10.04 -12.63
C VAL A 685 -14.46 -9.68 -12.30
N GLU A 686 -13.88 -10.35 -11.34
CA GLU A 686 -12.45 -10.25 -11.02
C GLU A 686 -11.85 -11.65 -10.98
N PHE A 687 -10.70 -11.81 -11.60
CA PHE A 687 -9.85 -13.00 -11.50
C PHE A 687 -8.48 -12.59 -11.00
N ASP A 688 -7.92 -13.36 -10.08
CA ASP A 688 -6.58 -13.14 -9.53
C ASP A 688 -5.87 -14.48 -9.36
N ILE A 689 -4.58 -14.53 -9.69
CA ILE A 689 -3.67 -15.63 -9.39
C ILE A 689 -2.36 -15.05 -8.90
N THR A 690 -1.90 -15.50 -7.74
CA THR A 690 -0.69 -14.96 -7.11
C THR A 690 0.05 -16.08 -6.38
N GLY A 691 1.38 -16.16 -6.58
CA GLY A 691 2.26 -17.08 -5.87
C GLY A 691 3.16 -17.90 -6.77
N LYS A 692 3.58 -19.06 -6.26
CA LYS A 692 4.55 -19.95 -6.85
C LYS A 692 3.87 -20.93 -7.81
N LEU A 693 4.20 -20.87 -9.11
CA LEU A 693 3.73 -21.84 -10.09
C LEU A 693 4.56 -23.12 -10.10
N ALA A 694 5.85 -22.98 -9.89
CA ALA A 694 6.83 -24.06 -9.80
C ALA A 694 8.05 -23.55 -9.02
N GLU A 695 9.01 -24.43 -8.76
CA GLU A 695 10.26 -24.05 -8.09
C GLU A 695 10.95 -22.92 -8.85
N GLY A 696 11.25 -21.82 -8.14
CA GLY A 696 11.85 -20.61 -8.71
C GLY A 696 10.93 -19.79 -9.62
N TRP A 697 9.65 -20.13 -9.80
CA TRP A 697 8.73 -19.45 -10.69
C TRP A 697 7.56 -18.82 -9.93
N GLN A 698 7.55 -17.50 -9.84
CA GLN A 698 6.50 -16.70 -9.21
C GLN A 698 5.63 -16.03 -10.27
N ILE A 699 4.35 -15.88 -9.99
CA ILE A 699 3.38 -15.17 -10.82
C ILE A 699 2.49 -14.26 -9.98
N GLN A 700 2.08 -13.16 -10.58
CA GLN A 700 0.89 -12.40 -10.22
C GLN A 700 0.17 -12.04 -11.50
N ALA A 701 -1.06 -12.46 -11.67
CA ALA A 701 -1.90 -12.06 -12.80
C ALA A 701 -3.31 -11.77 -12.32
N GLY A 702 -3.94 -10.76 -12.92
CA GLY A 702 -5.30 -10.40 -12.59
C GLY A 702 -6.04 -9.78 -13.76
N TYR A 703 -7.32 -10.09 -13.85
CA TYR A 703 -8.23 -9.51 -14.82
C TYR A 703 -9.45 -8.95 -14.11
N THR A 704 -9.90 -7.78 -14.53
CA THR A 704 -11.09 -7.13 -13.99
C THR A 704 -11.98 -6.62 -15.12
N LEU A 705 -13.24 -6.98 -15.05
CA LEU A 705 -14.32 -6.39 -15.82
C LEU A 705 -15.17 -5.55 -14.88
N THR A 706 -15.32 -4.24 -15.13
CA THR A 706 -16.14 -3.32 -14.33
C THR A 706 -17.14 -2.59 -15.22
N ASN A 707 -18.41 -2.64 -14.83
CA ASN A 707 -19.48 -1.88 -15.48
C ASN A 707 -20.25 -1.07 -14.43
N SER A 708 -20.15 0.25 -14.51
CA SER A 708 -20.82 1.16 -13.59
C SER A 708 -21.81 2.08 -14.30
N LYS A 709 -22.97 2.32 -13.67
CA LYS A 709 -23.98 3.23 -14.22
C LYS A 709 -24.83 3.85 -13.12
N TYR A 710 -25.38 5.02 -13.42
CA TYR A 710 -26.46 5.60 -12.64
C TYR A 710 -27.74 4.82 -12.89
N LEU A 711 -28.41 4.38 -11.84
CA LEU A 711 -29.75 3.83 -11.89
C LEU A 711 -30.78 4.92 -11.68
N GLU A 712 -30.53 5.77 -10.67
CA GLU A 712 -31.29 6.99 -10.41
C GLU A 712 -30.34 8.18 -10.28
N GLY A 713 -30.71 9.29 -10.92
CA GLY A 713 -29.88 10.48 -11.00
C GLY A 713 -30.62 11.61 -11.72
N SER A 714 -29.96 12.72 -11.98
CA SER A 714 -30.46 13.78 -12.85
C SER A 714 -30.78 13.25 -14.26
N ALA A 715 -31.57 13.97 -15.04
CA ALA A 715 -31.93 13.57 -16.40
C ALA A 715 -30.69 13.30 -17.29
N SER A 716 -29.58 14.01 -17.04
CA SER A 716 -28.32 13.80 -17.78
C SER A 716 -27.49 12.64 -17.26
N GLU A 717 -27.74 12.15 -16.05
CA GLU A 717 -27.00 11.03 -15.41
C GLU A 717 -27.70 9.69 -15.60
N ARG A 718 -29.03 9.69 -15.66
CA ARG A 718 -29.81 8.45 -15.72
C ARG A 718 -29.39 7.57 -16.88
N ALA A 719 -29.01 6.32 -16.56
CA ALA A 719 -28.42 5.31 -17.45
C ALA A 719 -27.01 5.65 -17.99
N ALA A 720 -26.42 6.81 -17.67
CA ALA A 720 -25.04 7.11 -18.03
C ALA A 720 -24.06 6.27 -17.21
N GLN A 721 -22.86 6.12 -17.74
CA GLN A 721 -21.74 5.50 -17.01
C GLN A 721 -21.36 6.38 -15.81
N PHE A 722 -21.26 5.77 -14.62
CA PHE A 722 -20.93 6.51 -13.40
C PHE A 722 -19.47 6.99 -13.38
N SER A 723 -18.52 6.08 -13.65
CA SER A 723 -17.10 6.42 -13.71
C SER A 723 -16.54 6.10 -15.11
N PRO A 724 -16.69 6.98 -16.09
CA PRO A 724 -16.17 6.73 -17.43
C PRO A 724 -14.63 6.75 -17.51
N ARG A 725 -13.94 7.20 -16.44
CA ARG A 725 -12.48 7.13 -16.30
C ARG A 725 -11.99 5.77 -15.83
N THR A 726 -12.85 4.94 -15.27
CA THR A 726 -12.52 3.56 -14.92
C THR A 726 -12.56 2.70 -16.18
N PRO A 727 -11.45 2.05 -16.57
CA PRO A 727 -11.43 1.13 -17.70
C PRO A 727 -12.42 0.00 -17.50
N LYS A 728 -13.14 -0.36 -18.58
CA LYS A 728 -14.09 -1.47 -18.50
C LYS A 728 -13.39 -2.81 -18.30
N HIS A 729 -12.26 -3.00 -18.98
CA HIS A 729 -11.41 -4.17 -18.84
C HIS A 729 -10.01 -3.74 -18.46
N MET A 730 -9.46 -4.38 -17.44
CA MET A 730 -8.06 -4.25 -17.04
C MET A 730 -7.45 -5.64 -16.90
N PHE A 731 -6.23 -5.79 -17.41
CA PHE A 731 -5.40 -6.97 -17.21
C PHE A 731 -4.03 -6.55 -16.73
N LYS A 732 -3.54 -7.21 -15.68
CA LYS A 732 -2.22 -6.99 -15.10
C LYS A 732 -1.54 -8.33 -14.89
N LEU A 733 -0.31 -8.44 -15.36
CA LEU A 733 0.50 -9.64 -15.25
C LEU A 733 1.92 -9.23 -14.83
N TYR A 734 2.48 -9.97 -13.93
CA TYR A 734 3.91 -10.00 -13.69
C TYR A 734 4.32 -11.42 -13.33
N THR A 735 5.45 -11.87 -13.86
CA THR A 735 6.02 -13.18 -13.57
C THR A 735 7.52 -13.05 -13.42
N SER A 736 8.09 -13.82 -12.52
CA SER A 736 9.52 -13.85 -12.21
C SER A 736 10.00 -15.30 -12.16
N TYR A 737 11.11 -15.60 -12.84
CA TYR A 737 11.67 -16.93 -12.92
C TYR A 737 13.16 -16.92 -12.60
N ASN A 738 13.55 -17.71 -11.61
CA ASN A 738 14.94 -17.97 -11.29
C ASN A 738 15.45 -19.07 -12.23
N LEU A 739 16.47 -18.76 -13.03
CA LEU A 739 16.98 -19.69 -14.03
C LEU A 739 17.65 -20.90 -13.36
N PRO A 740 17.47 -22.12 -13.89
CA PRO A 740 18.03 -23.33 -13.27
C PRO A 740 19.50 -23.55 -13.64
N GLY A 741 20.13 -24.48 -12.94
CA GLY A 741 21.48 -24.99 -13.21
C GLY A 741 22.57 -23.93 -13.03
N GLU A 742 23.47 -23.79 -13.98
CA GLU A 742 24.59 -22.83 -13.93
C GLU A 742 24.14 -21.37 -14.00
N LEU A 743 22.89 -21.12 -14.39
CA LEU A 743 22.31 -19.80 -14.47
C LEU A 743 21.48 -19.42 -13.22
N ASN A 744 21.53 -20.18 -12.14
CA ASN A 744 20.75 -19.96 -10.92
C ASN A 744 21.03 -18.63 -10.21
N GLN A 745 22.07 -17.92 -10.61
CA GLN A 745 22.37 -16.55 -10.18
C GLN A 745 21.49 -15.49 -10.87
N TRP A 746 20.75 -15.88 -11.92
CA TRP A 746 19.92 -14.97 -12.70
C TRP A 746 18.45 -15.21 -12.45
N THR A 747 17.73 -14.12 -12.18
CA THR A 747 16.27 -14.10 -12.15
C THR A 747 15.80 -13.15 -13.23
N VAL A 748 14.87 -13.59 -14.05
CA VAL A 748 14.25 -12.77 -15.10
C VAL A 748 12.78 -12.56 -14.80
N GLY A 749 12.30 -11.36 -14.97
CA GLY A 749 10.90 -11.04 -14.78
C GLY A 749 10.33 -10.26 -15.95
N ALA A 750 9.03 -10.45 -16.20
CA ALA A 750 8.29 -9.74 -17.23
C ALA A 750 6.89 -9.37 -16.72
N GLY A 751 6.43 -8.20 -17.10
CA GLY A 751 5.12 -7.69 -16.72
C GLY A 751 4.38 -7.05 -17.89
N MET A 752 3.06 -7.07 -17.80
CA MET A 752 2.17 -6.44 -18.74
C MET A 752 0.99 -5.82 -18.02
N THR A 753 0.65 -4.58 -18.38
CA THR A 753 -0.59 -3.94 -17.97
C THR A 753 -1.35 -3.52 -19.21
N ALA A 754 -2.58 -4.01 -19.38
CA ALA A 754 -3.44 -3.65 -20.49
C ALA A 754 -4.79 -3.15 -19.99
N GLN A 755 -5.32 -2.14 -20.66
CA GLN A 755 -6.65 -1.61 -20.35
C GLN A 755 -7.38 -1.16 -21.59
N THR A 756 -8.72 -1.19 -21.52
CA THR A 756 -9.57 -0.60 -22.54
C THR A 756 -9.58 0.92 -22.46
N GLU A 757 -10.18 1.52 -23.46
CA GLU A 757 -10.39 2.96 -23.54
C GLU A 757 -11.08 3.52 -22.30
N THR A 758 -10.77 4.76 -22.00
CA THR A 758 -11.41 5.58 -20.97
C THR A 758 -11.81 6.92 -21.56
N GLN A 759 -12.81 7.53 -20.96
CA GLN A 759 -13.26 8.84 -21.40
C GLN A 759 -13.66 9.69 -20.19
N THR A 760 -13.65 10.99 -20.37
CA THR A 760 -14.29 11.89 -19.43
C THR A 760 -15.76 11.99 -19.80
N TYR A 761 -16.61 12.66 -19.03
CA TYR A 761 -18.07 12.68 -19.23
C TYR A 761 -18.45 12.94 -20.70
N PRO A 762 -18.91 11.94 -21.45
CA PRO A 762 -19.11 12.05 -22.90
C PRO A 762 -20.21 13.05 -23.30
N ASN A 763 -21.16 13.28 -22.38
CA ASN A 763 -22.31 14.18 -22.60
C ASN A 763 -22.00 15.66 -22.28
N ARG A 764 -20.75 15.99 -21.90
CA ARG A 764 -20.31 17.35 -21.64
C ARG A 764 -19.52 17.92 -22.82
N ALA A 765 -19.58 19.25 -22.98
CA ALA A 765 -18.82 19.97 -24.01
C ALA A 765 -17.30 19.66 -23.99
N TYR A 766 -16.79 19.19 -22.88
CA TYR A 766 -15.36 18.96 -22.62
C TYR A 766 -14.94 17.48 -22.65
N GLY A 767 -15.79 16.57 -23.13
CA GLY A 767 -15.48 15.14 -23.17
C GLY A 767 -14.17 14.84 -23.91
N LEU A 768 -13.21 14.23 -23.23
CA LEU A 768 -11.93 13.78 -23.75
C LEU A 768 -11.91 12.24 -23.77
N HIS A 769 -11.10 11.67 -24.64
CA HIS A 769 -11.00 10.23 -24.85
C HIS A 769 -9.54 9.78 -24.82
N GLN A 770 -9.26 8.71 -24.09
CA GLN A 770 -8.01 7.97 -24.08
C GLN A 770 -8.26 6.58 -24.65
N GLY A 771 -7.65 6.27 -25.77
CA GLY A 771 -7.72 4.92 -26.34
C GLY A 771 -7.10 3.85 -25.43
N GLY A 772 -7.51 2.62 -25.61
CA GLY A 772 -6.90 1.50 -24.89
C GLY A 772 -5.39 1.40 -25.13
N TYR A 773 -4.66 0.91 -24.14
CA TYR A 773 -3.22 0.76 -24.24
C TYR A 773 -2.69 -0.46 -23.48
N THR A 774 -1.48 -0.87 -23.87
CA THR A 774 -0.72 -1.93 -23.19
C THR A 774 0.68 -1.41 -22.88
N LEU A 775 1.15 -1.66 -21.66
CA LEU A 775 2.50 -1.36 -21.19
C LEU A 775 3.22 -2.67 -20.89
N PHE A 776 4.49 -2.75 -21.24
CA PHE A 776 5.35 -3.89 -20.95
C PHE A 776 6.49 -3.45 -20.04
N ASN A 777 6.75 -4.25 -19.00
CA ASN A 777 7.83 -4.07 -18.05
C ASN A 777 8.67 -5.34 -18.01
N ALA A 778 9.95 -5.23 -17.66
CA ALA A 778 10.81 -6.37 -17.43
C ALA A 778 11.86 -6.04 -16.39
N ASN A 779 12.40 -7.08 -15.74
CA ASN A 779 13.57 -6.94 -14.91
C ASN A 779 14.52 -8.12 -15.09
N ILE A 780 15.77 -7.86 -14.77
CA ILE A 780 16.84 -8.87 -14.73
C ILE A 780 17.59 -8.64 -13.41
N ARG A 781 17.58 -9.65 -12.53
CA ARG A 781 18.36 -9.65 -11.30
C ARG A 781 19.52 -10.63 -11.44
N TYR A 782 20.72 -10.20 -11.05
CA TYR A 782 21.94 -11.01 -10.96
C TYR A 782 22.42 -11.08 -9.52
N GLN A 783 22.45 -12.27 -8.96
CA GLN A 783 23.02 -12.56 -7.64
C GLN A 783 24.51 -12.81 -7.79
N HIS A 784 25.33 -11.77 -7.58
CA HIS A 784 26.79 -11.86 -7.75
C HIS A 784 27.44 -12.72 -6.65
N SER A 785 26.96 -12.62 -5.43
CA SER A 785 27.42 -13.41 -4.28
C SER A 785 26.25 -13.59 -3.30
N LYS A 786 26.42 -14.31 -2.21
CA LYS A 786 25.39 -14.45 -1.17
C LYS A 786 24.91 -13.09 -0.64
N ASN A 787 25.79 -12.09 -0.67
CA ASN A 787 25.55 -10.79 -0.06
C ASN A 787 25.26 -9.66 -1.07
N LEU A 788 25.58 -9.82 -2.36
CA LEU A 788 25.49 -8.74 -3.34
C LEU A 788 24.63 -9.15 -4.54
N SER A 789 23.63 -8.37 -4.84
CA SER A 789 22.79 -8.53 -6.04
C SER A 789 22.63 -7.21 -6.81
N PHE A 790 22.36 -7.34 -8.10
CA PHE A 790 22.04 -6.24 -9.01
C PHE A 790 20.67 -6.51 -9.62
N ASN A 791 19.79 -5.51 -9.66
CA ASN A 791 18.48 -5.61 -10.29
C ASN A 791 18.30 -4.45 -11.28
N LEU A 792 18.14 -4.76 -12.55
CA LEU A 792 17.80 -3.80 -13.61
C LEU A 792 16.32 -3.94 -13.94
N VAL A 793 15.55 -2.89 -13.71
CA VAL A 793 14.13 -2.82 -14.01
C VAL A 793 13.90 -1.84 -15.14
N GLY A 794 13.12 -2.23 -16.14
CA GLY A 794 12.68 -1.38 -17.26
C GLY A 794 11.16 -1.31 -17.31
N ASN A 795 10.61 -0.11 -17.38
CA ASN A 795 9.18 0.15 -17.45
C ASN A 795 8.81 0.77 -18.81
N ASN A 796 7.56 0.51 -19.26
CA ASN A 796 7.04 0.99 -20.52
C ASN A 796 8.04 0.75 -21.69
N LEU A 797 8.51 -0.47 -21.84
CA LEU A 797 9.59 -0.85 -22.76
C LEU A 797 9.31 -0.48 -24.22
N THR A 798 8.05 -0.42 -24.60
CA THR A 798 7.61 -0.03 -25.96
C THR A 798 7.49 1.48 -26.14
N ASP A 799 7.80 2.27 -25.11
CA ASP A 799 7.67 3.74 -25.09
C ASP A 799 6.29 4.24 -25.50
N LYS A 800 5.25 3.52 -25.06
CA LYS A 800 3.86 3.90 -25.36
C LYS A 800 3.55 5.26 -24.75
N THR A 801 3.03 6.17 -25.58
CA THR A 801 2.46 7.44 -25.12
C THR A 801 1.00 7.26 -24.75
N TYR A 802 0.63 7.66 -23.53
CA TYR A 802 -0.72 7.56 -22.99
C TYR A 802 -0.93 8.64 -21.90
N PHE A 803 -2.19 8.89 -21.54
CA PHE A 803 -2.53 9.75 -20.43
C PHE A 803 -2.85 8.94 -19.17
N LEU A 804 -2.24 9.30 -18.06
CA LEU A 804 -2.60 8.80 -16.72
C LEU A 804 -3.93 9.38 -16.24
N ASN A 805 -4.21 10.62 -16.64
CA ASN A 805 -5.45 11.29 -16.32
C ASN A 805 -5.87 12.23 -17.44
N LEU A 806 -7.17 12.28 -17.69
CA LEU A 806 -7.85 13.29 -18.50
C LEU A 806 -8.81 14.08 -17.62
N ASN A 807 -8.79 15.40 -17.74
CA ASN A 807 -9.66 16.25 -16.97
C ASN A 807 -11.14 16.08 -17.36
N ASN A 808 -12.00 15.98 -16.38
CA ASN A 808 -13.45 15.78 -16.59
C ASN A 808 -14.28 17.06 -16.55
N ARG A 809 -13.65 18.22 -16.33
CA ARG A 809 -14.36 19.51 -16.14
C ARG A 809 -14.09 20.54 -17.22
N HIS A 810 -12.87 20.53 -17.81
CA HIS A 810 -12.44 21.53 -18.78
C HIS A 810 -11.30 21.03 -19.66
N LEU A 811 -11.03 21.71 -20.77
CA LEU A 811 -9.96 21.39 -21.72
C LEU A 811 -8.63 22.06 -21.38
N SER A 812 -8.63 23.03 -20.48
CA SER A 812 -7.54 23.99 -20.28
C SER A 812 -6.36 23.48 -19.48
N GLY A 813 -6.41 22.25 -18.94
CA GLY A 813 -5.32 21.67 -18.15
C GLY A 813 -5.73 20.41 -17.38
N ASN A 814 -4.89 20.00 -16.45
CA ASN A 814 -5.01 18.81 -15.60
C ASN A 814 -5.08 17.50 -16.40
N ASN A 815 -4.37 17.45 -17.53
CA ASN A 815 -4.15 16.24 -18.29
C ASN A 815 -2.68 15.86 -18.16
N TYR A 816 -2.41 14.59 -17.78
CA TYR A 816 -1.06 14.15 -17.45
C TYR A 816 -0.67 12.95 -18.28
N TYR A 817 0.45 13.05 -18.98
CA TYR A 817 1.05 11.91 -19.66
C TYR A 817 1.53 10.87 -18.64
N GLY A 818 1.46 9.60 -19.02
CA GLY A 818 2.15 8.52 -18.34
C GLY A 818 3.65 8.55 -18.63
N ASP A 819 4.41 7.91 -17.74
CA ASP A 819 5.87 7.87 -17.83
C ASP A 819 6.32 7.25 -19.16
N PRO A 820 7.29 7.87 -19.85
CA PRO A 820 8.00 7.26 -20.97
C PRO A 820 8.78 6.03 -20.52
N ARG A 821 9.35 5.30 -21.49
CA ARG A 821 10.28 4.20 -21.19
C ARG A 821 11.38 4.70 -20.25
N ASN A 822 11.56 3.93 -19.17
CA ASN A 822 12.54 4.25 -18.15
C ASN A 822 13.20 3.00 -17.58
N PHE A 823 14.36 3.18 -16.98
CA PHE A 823 15.16 2.11 -16.40
C PHE A 823 15.66 2.52 -15.02
N MET A 824 15.81 1.53 -14.13
CA MET A 824 16.43 1.68 -12.83
C MET A 824 17.35 0.49 -12.56
N LEU A 825 18.61 0.75 -12.28
CA LEU A 825 19.59 -0.25 -11.82
C LEU A 825 19.79 -0.05 -10.32
N THR A 826 19.63 -1.13 -9.56
CA THR A 826 19.82 -1.14 -8.10
C THR A 826 20.86 -2.20 -7.74
N ALA A 827 21.86 -1.83 -6.95
CA ALA A 827 22.76 -2.76 -6.26
C ALA A 827 22.32 -2.86 -4.81
N LYS A 828 22.14 -4.09 -4.31
CA LYS A 828 21.70 -4.39 -2.93
C LYS A 828 22.70 -5.32 -2.24
N TRP A 829 23.08 -4.94 -1.05
CA TRP A 829 23.95 -5.72 -0.15
C TRP A 829 23.12 -6.22 1.03
N ASN A 830 23.27 -7.49 1.40
CA ASN A 830 22.73 -8.10 2.60
C ASN A 830 23.90 -8.61 3.46
N PHE A 831 23.83 -8.43 4.77
CA PHE A 831 24.89 -8.75 5.73
C PHE A 831 24.42 -9.78 6.75
#